data_887f04d4e41634230235fb541e26d6ef
#
_entry.id   887f04d4e41634230235fb541e26d6ef
#
_cell.length_a   1.000
_cell.length_b   1.000
_cell.length_c   1.000
_cell.angle_alpha   90.00
_cell.angle_beta   90.00
_cell.angle_gamma   90.00
#
_symmetry.space_group_name_H-M   'P 1'
#
loop_
_entity.id
_entity.type
_entity.pdbx_description
1 polymer ?
#
loop_
_entity_poly.entity_id
_entity_poly.type
_entity_poly.pdbx_seq_one_letter_code
_entity_poly.pdbx_strand_id
1 'polypeptide(L)'
;TYEQRFSGDIIFRDDSVAYNIGVKPIRKKNLKDFSENDKIVNRFEEILRHNNVSDKENAFNRLIALFICKLVDEIQKTDNDIVEFQYKVGTDTYESLQDRLQRLHKEGMEKFMREEIFYVSDDYAENLVKQYTKQKRVKMIEELRNTLRILKFYTNNDFAFKDVHNEELFYQNGKILVEMVQLFQDYRIIGSADVQMLGDLFEQLLNKGFKQNEGQFFTPTPITRFIWDSLPLEKIMTKADGIEYPKVIDYACGAGHFLTEGFEAVEVCANAINNSEHTSNQWVEKKIFGIEKDYRLARVSKISLFMHGAGNGNIIFGDGLENYPDKEITPKSFDILVANPPYSVKTFKPHLKLSNNQLDILEKISNDGSEIETLFVERISQLLKPNGVAAVVLPSSILNKENESFISARESLLRNFNIIAIATLGSKTFGATGTNTVILFLQKFNEPPKRTDMVLDSVEAILSKADIDGWEDESILRGYLKKIGVKKDTYDKLLAKSEDYTHWKDDNYFVQHYDEFVTSTEYVKKSKQKTFLKLSDAEQKKWFNQKFYEYVFSIEQEKLFYYSLVYNQDTLVISAPDENKEQEKFLGYKWSNRKGQEGIQIIKAGGYLYNAFDRSDNNSIAGLIRNAFSDEDEFDVEDLSDYYYRLRLQDMLDFSGTTFNKSIKTTPTRVRKDIPGLTNYRLSDKNFFDLSIGNRVLSDEVVENGSIPIYSANVFEEFGRIDKQNITDFSVPSILWGIDGDWMVNIMPADKPFYPTDHCGVLRIKTDDILPKYMALALQVEGEFERFSRSNRASTQRIANLIIQVPSVSEQQKIVDEIETIEKRIADEQAIISEQSAKVKSKFDAKKRNATLIAERN
;
A
#
# COMPACT_ATOMS: atom_id res chain seq x y z
N THR A 1 50.91 4.03 4.47
CA THR A 1 51.56 4.30 5.58
C THR A 1 50.85 5.36 6.32
N TYR A 2 51.54 5.79 7.35
CA TYR A 2 51.14 6.85 7.89
C TYR A 2 50.71 7.75 6.92
N GLU A 3 51.52 7.64 6.09
CA GLU A 3 51.32 8.17 5.16
C GLU A 3 50.31 7.91 4.47
N GLN A 4 49.76 7.06 4.75
CA GLN A 4 48.73 6.88 4.27
C GLN A 4 47.76 7.31 4.98
N ARG A 5 47.72 7.31 6.08
CA ARG A 5 46.73 7.72 6.68
C ARG A 5 46.77 8.92 6.92
N PHE A 6 47.71 9.19 7.08
CA PHE A 6 47.97 10.16 7.31
C PHE A 6 48.98 10.48 6.86
N SER A 7 49.11 10.06 6.42
CA SER A 7 50.00 10.24 5.69
C SER A 7 50.69 11.54 5.61
N GLY A 8 50.17 12.44 6.16
CA GLY A 8 50.83 13.69 6.32
C GLY A 8 52.27 13.64 6.65
N ASP A 9 52.69 12.62 7.32
CA ASP A 9 54.05 12.42 7.61
C ASP A 9 54.96 12.20 6.44
N ILE A 10 54.46 11.60 5.40
CA ILE A 10 55.23 11.44 4.17
C ILE A 10 55.43 12.78 3.55
N ILE A 11 54.38 13.60 3.53
CA ILE A 11 54.40 14.91 2.92
C ILE A 11 55.45 15.80 3.57
N PHE A 12 55.60 15.68 4.88
CA PHE A 12 56.52 16.54 5.60
C PHE A 12 57.94 16.00 5.78
N ARG A 13 58.20 14.79 5.37
CA ARG A 13 59.53 14.21 5.49
C ARG A 13 60.48 14.59 4.38
N ASP A 14 59.93 14.78 3.19
CA ASP A 14 60.70 15.11 2.02
C ASP A 14 59.78 15.76 0.98
N ASP A 15 59.93 17.07 0.84
CA ASP A 15 59.13 17.84 -0.10
C ASP A 15 59.24 17.34 -1.53
N SER A 16 60.44 16.95 -1.93
CA SER A 16 60.66 16.45 -3.28
C SER A 16 60.01 15.10 -3.53
N VAL A 17 59.97 14.27 -2.51
CA VAL A 17 59.26 12.99 -2.54
C VAL A 17 57.78 13.20 -2.52
N ALA A 18 57.25 14.13 -1.72
CA ALA A 18 55.84 14.46 -1.69
C ALA A 18 55.34 14.94 -3.08
N TYR A 19 56.12 15.79 -3.75
CA TYR A 19 55.80 16.23 -5.10
C TYR A 19 55.93 15.12 -6.12
N ASN A 20 56.88 14.21 -5.93
CA ASN A 20 57.08 13.09 -6.87
C ASN A 20 56.17 11.92 -6.65
N ILE A 21 55.80 11.71 -5.43
CA ILE A 21 54.73 10.75 -5.11
C ILE A 21 53.39 11.31 -5.52
N GLY A 22 53.40 12.51 -5.91
CA GLY A 22 52.49 13.27 -6.60
C GLY A 22 51.07 12.81 -6.34
N VAL A 23 50.42 13.39 -5.44
CA VAL A 23 48.98 13.37 -5.45
C VAL A 23 48.53 14.01 -6.78
N LYS A 24 48.57 13.20 -7.85
CA LYS A 24 48.14 13.65 -9.14
C LYS A 24 46.64 13.91 -9.06
N PRO A 25 46.17 15.07 -9.50
CA PRO A 25 44.76 15.36 -9.60
C PRO A 25 44.04 14.29 -10.41
N ILE A 26 42.90 13.81 -9.89
CA ILE A 26 42.10 12.78 -10.55
C ILE A 26 41.53 13.34 -11.84
N ARG A 27 41.70 12.61 -12.96
CA ARG A 27 41.05 12.92 -14.23
C ARG A 27 39.85 12.03 -14.43
N LYS A 28 38.85 12.46 -15.19
CA LYS A 28 37.61 11.69 -15.42
C LYS A 28 37.92 10.26 -15.91
N LYS A 29 38.85 10.06 -16.84
CA LYS A 29 39.26 8.72 -17.27
C LYS A 29 39.88 7.82 -16.19
N ASN A 30 40.28 8.37 -15.06
CA ASN A 30 40.86 7.63 -13.95
C ASN A 30 39.82 7.19 -12.91
N LEU A 31 38.55 7.60 -13.09
CA LEU A 31 37.47 7.18 -12.22
C LEU A 31 37.17 5.70 -12.42
N LYS A 32 36.91 4.99 -11.33
CA LYS A 32 36.60 3.56 -11.30
C LYS A 32 35.11 3.34 -11.13
N ASP A 33 34.64 2.18 -11.56
CA ASP A 33 33.32 1.73 -11.20
C ASP A 33 33.29 1.26 -9.73
N PHE A 34 32.14 1.31 -9.10
CA PHE A 34 31.93 0.76 -7.77
C PHE A 34 32.04 -0.78 -7.82
N SER A 35 32.42 -1.38 -6.70
CA SER A 35 32.38 -2.83 -6.52
C SER A 35 31.85 -3.21 -5.15
N GLU A 36 31.24 -4.39 -5.02
CA GLU A 36 30.72 -4.89 -3.73
C GLU A 36 31.81 -4.94 -2.63
N ASN A 37 33.07 -5.14 -3.04
CA ASN A 37 34.22 -5.18 -2.13
C ASN A 37 34.52 -3.81 -1.51
N ASP A 38 34.07 -2.71 -2.09
CA ASP A 38 34.38 -1.37 -1.63
C ASP A 38 33.73 -1.00 -0.30
N LYS A 39 32.67 -1.71 0.09
CA LYS A 39 31.94 -1.52 1.37
C LYS A 39 31.61 -0.05 1.66
N ILE A 40 31.22 0.68 0.62
CA ILE A 40 31.02 2.15 0.69
C ILE A 40 30.00 2.53 1.78
N VAL A 41 28.90 1.79 1.86
CA VAL A 41 27.85 2.04 2.88
C VAL A 41 28.41 1.91 4.30
N ASN A 42 29.21 0.89 4.54
CA ASN A 42 29.83 0.67 5.86
C ASN A 42 30.86 1.78 6.19
N ARG A 43 31.64 2.19 5.19
CA ARG A 43 32.60 3.31 5.36
C ARG A 43 31.91 4.64 5.61
N PHE A 44 30.81 4.90 4.91
CA PHE A 44 29.96 6.07 5.17
C PHE A 44 29.48 6.10 6.64
N GLU A 45 28.90 5.00 7.13
CA GLU A 45 28.47 4.91 8.54
C GLU A 45 29.63 5.02 9.53
N GLU A 46 30.80 4.50 9.16
CA GLU A 46 32.01 4.59 10.00
C GLU A 46 32.49 6.05 10.13
N ILE A 47 32.51 6.81 9.03
CA ILE A 47 32.84 8.23 9.05
C ILE A 47 31.86 8.99 9.97
N LEU A 48 30.56 8.73 9.87
CA LEU A 48 29.57 9.39 10.74
C LEU A 48 29.82 9.06 12.22
N ARG A 49 30.09 7.79 12.53
CA ARG A 49 30.36 7.36 13.92
C ARG A 49 31.65 7.95 14.49
N HIS A 50 32.75 7.88 13.74
CA HIS A 50 34.05 8.42 14.20
C HIS A 50 33.98 9.91 14.47
N ASN A 51 33.19 10.63 13.73
CA ASN A 51 33.01 12.06 13.87
C ASN A 51 31.86 12.48 14.80
N ASN A 52 31.20 11.51 15.49
CA ASN A 52 30.05 11.75 16.35
C ASN A 52 28.90 12.51 15.65
N VAL A 53 28.62 12.17 14.41
CA VAL A 53 27.44 12.68 13.69
C VAL A 53 26.28 11.78 14.01
N SER A 54 25.33 12.26 14.81
CA SER A 54 24.16 11.49 15.26
C SER A 54 22.96 11.61 14.35
N ASP A 55 22.81 12.75 13.69
CA ASP A 55 21.71 13.01 12.75
C ASP A 55 22.02 12.43 11.37
N LYS A 56 21.59 11.17 11.18
CA LYS A 56 21.80 10.44 9.93
C LYS A 56 20.99 11.03 8.78
N GLU A 57 19.80 11.55 9.05
CA GLU A 57 18.93 12.13 8.03
C GLU A 57 19.56 13.41 7.45
N ASN A 58 20.07 14.29 8.31
CA ASN A 58 20.81 15.48 7.87
C ASN A 58 22.07 15.07 7.10
N ALA A 59 22.85 14.10 7.61
CA ALA A 59 24.05 13.61 6.93
C ALA A 59 23.74 13.06 5.55
N PHE A 60 22.64 12.34 5.39
CA PHE A 60 22.21 11.84 4.09
C PHE A 60 21.79 12.99 3.14
N ASN A 61 21.08 13.99 3.62
CA ASN A 61 20.75 15.18 2.83
C ASN A 61 22.00 15.91 2.32
N ARG A 62 23.08 15.97 3.13
CA ARG A 62 24.36 16.53 2.70
C ARG A 62 25.06 15.64 1.66
N LEU A 63 24.93 14.34 1.80
CA LEU A 63 25.41 13.39 0.81
C LEU A 63 24.71 13.59 -0.54
N ILE A 64 23.39 13.82 -0.55
CA ILE A 64 22.63 14.15 -1.76
C ILE A 64 23.22 15.41 -2.45
N ALA A 65 23.53 16.46 -1.69
CA ALA A 65 24.17 17.66 -2.23
C ALA A 65 25.55 17.34 -2.86
N LEU A 66 26.35 16.46 -2.23
CA LEU A 66 27.64 16.01 -2.78
C LEU A 66 27.45 15.19 -4.08
N PHE A 67 26.43 14.34 -4.15
CA PHE A 67 26.11 13.62 -5.39
C PHE A 67 25.73 14.56 -6.53
N ILE A 68 24.97 15.63 -6.26
CA ILE A 68 24.66 16.66 -7.26
C ILE A 68 25.95 17.33 -7.76
N CYS A 69 26.86 17.67 -6.86
CA CYS A 69 28.17 18.25 -7.23
C CYS A 69 28.95 17.31 -8.13
N LYS A 70 29.04 16.05 -7.75
CA LYS A 70 29.79 15.04 -8.50
C LYS A 70 29.17 14.78 -9.88
N LEU A 71 27.85 14.70 -9.93
CA LEU A 71 27.10 14.47 -11.16
C LEU A 71 27.33 15.58 -12.18
N VAL A 72 27.24 16.84 -11.75
CA VAL A 72 27.45 18.00 -12.64
C VAL A 72 28.89 18.07 -13.13
N ASP A 73 29.85 17.78 -12.24
CA ASP A 73 31.26 17.76 -12.58
C ASP A 73 31.57 16.72 -13.67
N GLU A 74 31.10 15.48 -13.48
CA GLU A 74 31.29 14.41 -14.46
C GLU A 74 30.62 14.69 -15.83
N ILE A 75 29.45 15.35 -15.86
CA ILE A 75 28.78 15.70 -17.12
C ILE A 75 29.54 16.76 -17.89
N GLN A 76 30.12 17.72 -17.20
CA GLN A 76 30.80 18.84 -17.82
C GLN A 76 32.22 18.53 -18.34
N LYS A 77 32.86 17.50 -17.80
CA LYS A 77 34.25 17.15 -18.08
C LYS A 77 34.36 16.11 -19.19
N THR A 78 35.41 16.28 -20.00
CA THR A 78 35.89 15.25 -20.95
C THR A 78 36.86 14.29 -20.25
N ASP A 79 37.14 13.16 -20.85
CA ASP A 79 37.97 12.10 -20.26
C ASP A 79 39.35 12.58 -19.76
N ASN A 80 39.94 13.55 -20.43
CA ASN A 80 41.26 14.07 -20.07
C ASN A 80 41.22 15.23 -19.06
N ASP A 81 40.01 15.73 -18.76
CA ASP A 81 39.89 16.84 -17.82
C ASP A 81 40.06 16.37 -16.36
N ILE A 82 40.56 17.29 -15.55
CA ILE A 82 40.66 17.09 -14.11
C ILE A 82 39.25 17.29 -13.53
N VAL A 83 38.75 16.30 -12.78
CA VAL A 83 37.50 16.42 -12.04
C VAL A 83 37.67 17.39 -10.88
N GLU A 84 36.64 18.17 -10.63
CA GLU A 84 36.64 19.16 -9.55
C GLU A 84 36.14 18.59 -8.23
N PHE A 85 35.32 17.54 -8.29
CA PHE A 85 34.86 16.80 -7.11
C PHE A 85 35.96 15.88 -6.59
N GLN A 86 36.92 16.47 -5.96
CA GLN A 86 38.07 15.79 -5.30
C GLN A 86 38.68 16.72 -4.23
N TYR A 87 39.34 16.13 -3.24
CA TYR A 87 40.22 16.86 -2.30
C TYR A 87 41.66 16.73 -2.79
N LYS A 88 42.29 17.87 -3.15
CA LYS A 88 43.66 17.92 -3.65
C LYS A 88 44.60 18.11 -2.49
N VAL A 89 45.17 17.04 -2.00
CA VAL A 89 46.09 17.05 -0.85
C VAL A 89 47.27 18.00 -1.11
N GLY A 90 47.58 18.86 -0.15
CA GLY A 90 48.69 19.82 -0.25
C GLY A 90 48.36 21.12 -0.99
N THR A 91 47.21 21.21 -1.69
CA THR A 91 46.79 22.44 -2.37
C THR A 91 45.46 22.98 -1.90
N ASP A 92 44.50 22.09 -1.55
CA ASP A 92 43.20 22.52 -1.06
C ASP A 92 43.22 22.87 0.43
N THR A 93 42.55 23.97 0.74
CA THR A 93 42.08 24.28 2.11
C THR A 93 40.62 23.84 2.23
N TYR A 94 40.07 23.79 3.45
CA TYR A 94 38.64 23.50 3.62
C TYR A 94 37.76 24.55 2.96
N GLU A 95 38.20 25.81 2.93
CA GLU A 95 37.46 26.89 2.24
C GLU A 95 37.46 26.68 0.72
N SER A 96 38.62 26.37 0.12
CA SER A 96 38.71 26.17 -1.33
C SER A 96 37.92 24.92 -1.80
N LEU A 97 37.91 23.87 -0.99
CA LEU A 97 37.07 22.70 -1.24
C LEU A 97 35.59 23.08 -1.17
N GLN A 98 35.14 23.73 -0.08
CA GLN A 98 33.74 24.10 0.08
C GLN A 98 33.28 25.11 -0.96
N ASP A 99 34.09 26.09 -1.34
CA ASP A 99 33.77 27.01 -2.43
C ASP A 99 33.50 26.28 -3.77
N ARG A 100 34.42 25.36 -4.09
CA ARG A 100 34.27 24.55 -5.31
C ARG A 100 33.03 23.69 -5.27
N LEU A 101 32.69 23.07 -4.14
CA LEU A 101 31.46 22.31 -3.98
C LEU A 101 30.21 23.19 -4.05
N GLN A 102 30.22 24.37 -3.45
CA GLN A 102 29.09 25.33 -3.54
C GLN A 102 28.83 25.74 -4.98
N ARG A 103 29.91 26.01 -5.77
CA ARG A 103 29.76 26.33 -7.19
C ARG A 103 29.18 25.16 -7.98
N LEU A 104 29.71 23.96 -7.80
CA LEU A 104 29.18 22.74 -8.45
C LEU A 104 27.72 22.47 -8.03
N HIS A 105 27.39 22.70 -6.76
CA HIS A 105 26.03 22.53 -6.25
C HIS A 105 25.07 23.52 -6.93
N LYS A 106 25.44 24.80 -7.03
CA LYS A 106 24.66 25.80 -7.77
C LYS A 106 24.39 25.35 -9.20
N GLU A 107 25.43 24.98 -9.93
CA GLU A 107 25.33 24.54 -11.32
C GLU A 107 24.45 23.29 -11.46
N GLY A 108 24.56 22.35 -10.49
CA GLY A 108 23.74 21.15 -10.46
C GLY A 108 22.28 21.44 -10.14
N MET A 109 22.02 22.34 -9.21
CA MET A 109 20.66 22.75 -8.89
C MET A 109 19.98 23.47 -10.05
N GLU A 110 20.65 24.36 -10.73
CA GLU A 110 20.12 25.02 -11.94
C GLU A 110 19.85 24.02 -13.05
N LYS A 111 20.77 23.10 -13.30
CA LYS A 111 20.68 22.13 -14.40
C LYS A 111 19.67 21.02 -14.16
N PHE A 112 19.68 20.40 -12.96
CA PHE A 112 18.87 19.22 -12.68
C PHE A 112 17.58 19.54 -11.96
N MET A 113 17.61 20.49 -11.02
CA MET A 113 16.45 20.87 -10.23
C MET A 113 15.64 22.01 -10.86
N ARG A 114 16.25 22.74 -11.83
CA ARG A 114 15.69 23.98 -12.43
C ARG A 114 15.41 25.03 -11.34
N GLU A 115 16.31 25.07 -10.35
CA GLU A 115 16.24 25.99 -9.24
C GLU A 115 17.49 26.85 -9.20
N GLU A 116 17.30 28.16 -9.04
CA GLU A 116 18.41 29.10 -8.92
C GLU A 116 18.83 29.20 -7.44
N ILE A 117 20.09 28.85 -7.15
CA ILE A 117 20.68 28.99 -5.84
C ILE A 117 21.70 30.14 -5.86
N PHE A 118 21.67 30.96 -4.82
CA PHE A 118 22.61 32.05 -4.68
C PHE A 118 24.02 31.53 -4.32
N TYR A 119 25.01 31.94 -5.11
CA TYR A 119 26.42 31.64 -4.90
C TYR A 119 27.24 32.92 -4.90
N VAL A 120 28.10 33.07 -3.90
CA VAL A 120 29.01 34.22 -3.79
C VAL A 120 30.30 33.90 -4.52
N SER A 121 30.52 34.50 -5.70
CA SER A 121 31.73 34.36 -6.50
C SER A 121 32.90 35.14 -5.90
N ASP A 122 34.12 34.77 -6.23
CA ASP A 122 35.32 35.42 -5.71
C ASP A 122 35.41 36.89 -6.09
N ASP A 123 34.82 37.29 -7.22
CA ASP A 123 34.80 38.69 -7.73
C ASP A 123 33.54 39.46 -7.27
N TYR A 124 32.71 38.87 -6.41
CA TYR A 124 31.44 39.47 -5.99
C TYR A 124 31.66 40.80 -5.24
N ALA A 125 32.65 40.88 -4.36
CA ALA A 125 32.99 42.12 -3.64
C ALA A 125 33.44 43.21 -4.59
N GLU A 126 34.28 42.88 -5.58
CA GLU A 126 34.75 43.79 -6.60
C GLU A 126 33.61 44.34 -7.46
N ASN A 127 32.67 43.48 -7.81
CA ASN A 127 31.53 43.87 -8.63
C ASN A 127 30.60 44.82 -7.88
N LEU A 128 30.40 44.62 -6.60
CA LEU A 128 29.59 45.50 -5.74
C LEU A 128 30.13 46.92 -5.66
N VAL A 129 31.45 47.07 -5.65
CA VAL A 129 32.10 48.36 -5.39
C VAL A 129 32.70 48.99 -6.65
N LYS A 130 32.38 48.51 -7.83
CA LYS A 130 32.91 49.02 -9.12
C LYS A 130 32.81 50.51 -9.31
N GLN A 131 31.74 51.14 -8.77
CA GLN A 131 31.42 52.55 -8.90
C GLN A 131 32.19 53.51 -8.00
N TYR A 132 32.97 52.97 -7.07
CA TYR A 132 33.70 53.81 -6.08
C TYR A 132 35.11 54.11 -6.52
N THR A 133 35.69 55.21 -5.96
CA THR A 133 37.05 55.65 -6.26
C THR A 133 38.09 54.63 -5.81
N LYS A 134 39.27 54.61 -6.47
CA LYS A 134 40.30 53.59 -6.28
C LYS A 134 40.73 53.35 -4.83
N GLN A 135 40.97 54.39 -4.03
CA GLN A 135 41.41 54.26 -2.64
C GLN A 135 40.29 53.72 -1.72
N LYS A 136 39.06 54.27 -1.80
CA LYS A 136 37.91 53.81 -1.06
C LYS A 136 37.53 52.37 -1.43
N ARG A 137 37.67 52.06 -2.74
CA ARG A 137 37.38 50.76 -3.27
C ARG A 137 38.22 49.64 -2.66
N VAL A 138 39.53 49.84 -2.52
CA VAL A 138 40.44 48.82 -1.98
C VAL A 138 40.06 48.44 -0.53
N LYS A 139 39.84 49.44 0.36
CA LYS A 139 39.47 49.20 1.72
C LYS A 139 38.07 48.52 1.82
N MET A 140 37.13 49.00 1.03
CA MET A 140 35.80 48.40 1.00
C MET A 140 35.80 46.96 0.47
N ILE A 141 36.60 46.65 -0.55
CA ILE A 141 36.73 45.26 -1.03
C ILE A 141 37.26 44.35 0.07
N GLU A 142 38.28 44.80 0.81
CA GLU A 142 38.87 43.98 1.87
C GLU A 142 37.88 43.71 3.01
N GLU A 143 37.16 44.74 3.47
CA GLU A 143 36.11 44.59 4.47
C GLU A 143 34.96 43.70 3.98
N LEU A 144 34.52 43.89 2.73
CA LEU A 144 33.47 43.06 2.13
C LEU A 144 33.91 41.61 1.95
N ARG A 145 35.11 41.37 1.45
CA ARG A 145 35.65 40.00 1.30
C ARG A 145 35.68 39.27 2.64
N ASN A 146 36.15 39.94 3.71
CA ASN A 146 36.16 39.32 5.03
C ASN A 146 34.75 39.01 5.53
N THR A 147 33.82 39.94 5.38
CA THR A 147 32.42 39.73 5.76
C THR A 147 31.77 38.58 4.96
N LEU A 148 31.97 38.59 3.62
CA LEU A 148 31.48 37.57 2.74
C LEU A 148 32.08 36.18 3.01
N ARG A 149 33.39 36.14 3.38
CA ARG A 149 34.08 34.93 3.80
C ARG A 149 33.42 34.32 5.05
N ILE A 150 33.16 35.16 6.08
CA ILE A 150 32.49 34.73 7.29
C ILE A 150 31.08 34.17 6.96
N LEU A 151 30.31 34.88 6.16
CA LEU A 151 28.95 34.44 5.78
C LEU A 151 28.98 33.18 4.91
N LYS A 152 29.94 33.09 4.00
CA LYS A 152 30.06 31.97 3.05
C LYS A 152 30.50 30.67 3.72
N PHE A 153 31.40 30.73 4.69
CA PHE A 153 32.05 29.56 5.24
C PHE A 153 31.67 29.30 6.72
N TYR A 154 31.60 30.36 7.55
CA TYR A 154 31.44 30.18 9.00
C TYR A 154 30.01 30.26 9.51
N THR A 155 29.03 30.44 8.63
CA THR A 155 27.60 30.43 8.95
C THR A 155 26.76 29.62 7.94
N ASN A 156 27.43 29.03 6.94
CA ASN A 156 26.74 28.26 5.90
C ASN A 156 26.69 26.77 6.24
N ASN A 157 25.52 26.19 6.17
CA ASN A 157 25.28 24.78 6.50
C ASN A 157 25.00 23.88 5.28
N ASP A 158 25.24 24.32 4.03
CA ASP A 158 24.94 23.54 2.82
C ASP A 158 25.64 22.19 2.80
N PHE A 159 26.89 22.13 3.28
CA PHE A 159 27.71 20.92 3.39
C PHE A 159 28.07 20.60 4.84
N ALA A 160 27.27 21.04 5.79
CA ALA A 160 27.51 20.87 7.21
C ALA A 160 26.94 19.54 7.72
N PHE A 161 27.79 18.58 7.97
CA PHE A 161 27.46 17.33 8.67
C PHE A 161 27.28 17.57 10.18
N LYS A 162 27.85 18.66 10.70
CA LYS A 162 27.57 19.26 12.02
C LYS A 162 27.28 20.72 11.80
N ASP A 163 26.40 21.28 12.63
CA ASP A 163 26.07 22.70 12.55
C ASP A 163 27.29 23.60 12.62
N VAL A 164 27.39 24.55 11.69
CA VAL A 164 28.48 25.49 11.57
C VAL A 164 27.99 26.89 11.93
N HIS A 165 28.54 27.47 13.04
CA HIS A 165 28.18 28.79 13.53
C HIS A 165 29.40 29.69 13.74
N ASN A 166 30.61 29.15 13.58
CA ASN A 166 31.88 29.86 13.75
C ASN A 166 33.00 29.12 13.03
N GLU A 167 34.19 29.73 13.06
CA GLU A 167 35.38 29.20 12.40
C GLU A 167 35.83 27.84 12.94
N GLU A 168 35.77 27.63 14.26
CA GLU A 168 36.19 26.36 14.87
C GLU A 168 35.29 25.20 14.40
N LEU A 169 33.96 25.39 14.42
CA LEU A 169 33.00 24.39 13.93
C LEU A 169 33.14 24.17 12.44
N PHE A 170 33.46 25.19 11.65
CA PHE A 170 33.78 25.05 10.25
C PHE A 170 34.98 24.11 10.01
N TYR A 171 36.06 24.28 10.77
CA TYR A 171 37.24 23.40 10.67
C TYR A 171 36.91 21.97 11.11
N GLN A 172 36.11 21.79 12.14
CA GLN A 172 35.64 20.45 12.56
C GLN A 172 34.79 19.79 11.48
N ASN A 173 33.87 20.52 10.87
CA ASN A 173 33.07 20.02 9.75
C ASN A 173 33.94 19.76 8.51
N GLY A 174 34.92 20.58 8.24
CA GLY A 174 35.85 20.47 7.11
C GLY A 174 36.54 19.11 7.06
N LYS A 175 36.92 18.56 8.23
CA LYS A 175 37.48 17.19 8.28
C LYS A 175 36.49 16.15 7.80
N ILE A 176 35.22 16.23 8.25
CA ILE A 176 34.17 15.31 7.85
C ILE A 176 33.90 15.43 6.34
N LEU A 177 33.82 16.66 5.86
CA LEU A 177 33.59 16.95 4.44
C LEU A 177 34.69 16.36 3.56
N VAL A 178 35.97 16.48 3.97
CA VAL A 178 37.09 15.86 3.25
C VAL A 178 36.94 14.32 3.21
N GLU A 179 36.68 13.70 4.35
CA GLU A 179 36.49 12.23 4.40
C GLU A 179 35.34 11.77 3.50
N MET A 180 34.24 12.54 3.46
CA MET A 180 33.08 12.26 2.60
C MET A 180 33.41 12.44 1.11
N VAL A 181 34.11 13.50 0.73
CA VAL A 181 34.57 13.70 -0.65
C VAL A 181 35.51 12.57 -1.08
N GLN A 182 36.49 12.22 -0.23
CA GLN A 182 37.45 11.15 -0.49
C GLN A 182 36.81 9.76 -0.59
N LEU A 183 35.67 9.54 0.08
CA LEU A 183 34.91 8.31 -0.04
C LEU A 183 34.39 8.06 -1.47
N PHE A 184 34.00 9.13 -2.19
CA PHE A 184 33.36 9.04 -3.50
C PHE A 184 34.23 9.57 -4.66
N GLN A 185 35.28 10.35 -4.43
CA GLN A 185 36.03 11.06 -5.47
C GLN A 185 36.64 10.14 -6.55
N ASP A 186 37.02 8.91 -6.18
CA ASP A 186 37.68 7.96 -7.10
C ASP A 186 36.72 7.19 -7.99
N TYR A 187 35.41 7.28 -7.72
CA TYR A 187 34.41 6.50 -8.42
C TYR A 187 33.66 7.34 -9.46
N ARG A 188 33.17 6.69 -10.52
CA ARG A 188 32.30 7.34 -11.52
C ARG A 188 30.82 7.06 -11.21
N ILE A 189 30.00 8.08 -11.50
CA ILE A 189 28.53 7.97 -11.44
C ILE A 189 27.98 7.83 -12.86
N ILE A 190 28.53 8.57 -13.82
CA ILE A 190 28.04 8.59 -15.19
C ILE A 190 28.85 7.64 -16.05
N GLY A 191 28.12 6.79 -16.82
CA GLY A 191 28.74 5.80 -17.68
C GLY A 191 29.45 4.69 -16.92
N SER A 192 28.98 4.36 -15.73
CA SER A 192 29.40 3.18 -14.99
C SER A 192 29.06 1.94 -15.81
N ALA A 193 29.94 0.94 -15.80
CA ALA A 193 29.71 -0.31 -16.49
C ALA A 193 28.59 -1.13 -15.81
N ASP A 194 28.38 -0.92 -14.51
CA ASP A 194 27.33 -1.55 -13.73
C ASP A 194 26.40 -0.51 -13.11
N VAL A 195 25.43 -0.07 -13.90
CA VAL A 195 24.43 0.93 -13.50
C VAL A 195 23.54 0.40 -12.39
N GLN A 196 23.18 -0.90 -12.44
CA GLN A 196 22.34 -1.53 -11.44
C GLN A 196 23.01 -1.51 -10.07
N MET A 197 24.29 -1.87 -10.00
CA MET A 197 25.04 -1.86 -8.75
C MET A 197 25.15 -0.45 -8.15
N LEU A 198 25.30 0.57 -8.98
CA LEU A 198 25.30 1.96 -8.53
C LEU A 198 23.96 2.37 -7.95
N GLY A 199 22.85 1.95 -8.59
CA GLY A 199 21.49 2.14 -8.10
C GLY A 199 21.27 1.46 -6.76
N ASP A 200 21.68 0.20 -6.64
CA ASP A 200 21.56 -0.59 -5.39
C ASP A 200 22.36 0.04 -4.24
N LEU A 201 23.56 0.55 -4.53
CA LEU A 201 24.37 1.27 -3.55
C LEU A 201 23.64 2.52 -3.05
N PHE A 202 23.06 3.29 -3.96
CA PHE A 202 22.33 4.50 -3.62
C PHE A 202 21.09 4.18 -2.80
N GLU A 203 20.35 3.13 -3.16
CA GLU A 203 19.19 2.66 -2.41
C GLU A 203 19.56 2.21 -0.98
N GLN A 204 20.67 1.48 -0.83
CA GLN A 204 21.17 1.10 0.50
C GLN A 204 21.51 2.33 1.36
N LEU A 205 22.13 3.35 0.78
CA LEU A 205 22.43 4.61 1.47
C LEU A 205 21.13 5.33 1.86
N LEU A 206 20.15 5.35 0.97
CA LEU A 206 18.84 5.95 1.18
C LEU A 206 18.07 5.28 2.32
N ASN A 207 17.97 3.96 2.30
CA ASN A 207 17.28 3.18 3.34
C ASN A 207 17.90 3.34 4.74
N LYS A 208 19.20 3.64 4.82
CA LYS A 208 19.88 3.92 6.09
C LYS A 208 19.79 5.38 6.54
N GLY A 209 19.67 6.30 5.61
CA GLY A 209 19.62 7.74 5.87
C GLY A 209 18.24 8.29 6.21
N PHE A 210 17.19 7.71 5.62
CA PHE A 210 15.84 8.19 5.85
C PHE A 210 15.10 7.37 6.91
N LYS A 211 14.57 8.03 7.93
CA LYS A 211 13.52 7.45 8.77
C LYS A 211 12.19 7.62 8.06
N GLN A 212 11.44 6.54 7.95
CA GLN A 212 10.07 6.58 7.47
C GLN A 212 9.22 7.36 8.48
N ASN A 213 8.72 8.51 8.07
CA ASN A 213 7.76 9.27 8.86
C ASN A 213 6.37 8.62 8.78
N GLU A 214 5.48 8.95 9.71
CA GLU A 214 4.12 8.42 9.75
C GLU A 214 3.43 8.53 8.36
N GLY A 215 3.07 7.39 7.78
CA GLY A 215 2.37 7.29 6.49
C GLY A 215 3.24 7.31 5.22
N GLN A 216 4.56 7.47 5.32
CA GLN A 216 5.49 7.38 4.19
C GLN A 216 6.28 6.07 4.27
N PHE A 217 6.08 5.18 3.32
CA PHE A 217 6.80 3.91 3.23
C PHE A 217 7.40 3.77 1.85
N PHE A 218 8.71 3.51 1.78
CA PHE A 218 9.33 3.15 0.53
C PHE A 218 8.80 1.78 0.09
N THR A 219 8.35 1.70 -1.15
CA THR A 219 7.94 0.42 -1.72
C THR A 219 9.18 -0.45 -1.95
N PRO A 220 9.20 -1.67 -1.45
CA PRO A 220 10.30 -2.59 -1.70
C PRO A 220 10.56 -2.78 -3.20
N THR A 221 11.82 -2.73 -3.62
CA THR A 221 12.20 -2.97 -5.02
C THR A 221 11.64 -4.27 -5.61
N PRO A 222 11.59 -5.40 -4.88
CA PRO A 222 10.90 -6.59 -5.39
C PRO A 222 9.42 -6.37 -5.73
N ILE A 223 8.74 -5.49 -5.03
CA ILE A 223 7.32 -5.17 -5.29
C ILE A 223 7.18 -4.22 -6.48
N THR A 224 8.05 -3.21 -6.61
CA THR A 224 8.02 -2.33 -7.80
C THR A 224 8.31 -3.13 -9.06
N ARG A 225 9.28 -4.04 -9.02
CA ARG A 225 9.59 -4.94 -10.13
C ARG A 225 8.43 -5.88 -10.47
N PHE A 226 7.84 -6.52 -9.46
CA PHE A 226 6.65 -7.34 -9.65
C PHE A 226 5.53 -6.57 -10.36
N ILE A 227 5.28 -5.33 -9.95
CA ILE A 227 4.26 -4.47 -10.56
C ILE A 227 4.58 -4.21 -12.03
N TRP A 228 5.82 -3.83 -12.36
CA TRP A 228 6.21 -3.53 -13.72
C TRP A 228 6.22 -4.78 -14.63
N ASP A 229 6.68 -5.92 -14.14
CA ASP A 229 6.68 -7.18 -14.87
C ASP A 229 5.25 -7.72 -15.09
N SER A 230 4.27 -7.24 -14.31
CA SER A 230 2.84 -7.55 -14.44
C SER A 230 2.11 -6.69 -15.47
N LEU A 231 2.69 -5.57 -15.94
CA LEU A 231 2.03 -4.68 -16.89
C LEU A 231 2.22 -5.14 -18.35
N PRO A 232 1.23 -4.94 -19.23
CA PRO A 232 1.28 -5.39 -20.62
C PRO A 232 2.09 -4.41 -21.49
N LEU A 233 3.37 -4.22 -21.19
CA LEU A 233 4.24 -3.22 -21.85
C LEU A 233 4.34 -3.43 -23.34
N GLU A 234 4.50 -4.65 -23.81
CA GLU A 234 4.59 -4.98 -25.23
C GLU A 234 3.34 -4.51 -25.99
N LYS A 235 2.14 -4.81 -25.45
CA LYS A 235 0.86 -4.38 -26.01
C LYS A 235 0.71 -2.85 -26.04
N ILE A 236 1.18 -2.17 -24.99
CA ILE A 236 1.13 -0.71 -24.91
C ILE A 236 2.08 -0.05 -25.90
N MET A 237 3.29 -0.59 -26.03
CA MET A 237 4.38 0.02 -26.80
C MET A 237 4.33 -0.30 -28.29
N THR A 238 3.82 -1.47 -28.67
CA THR A 238 3.77 -1.87 -30.08
C THR A 238 2.67 -1.10 -30.83
N LYS A 239 3.05 -0.40 -31.89
CA LYS A 239 2.15 0.33 -32.79
C LYS A 239 2.38 -0.12 -34.22
N ALA A 240 1.44 0.21 -35.12
CA ALA A 240 1.53 -0.15 -36.51
C ALA A 240 2.81 0.34 -37.22
N ASP A 241 3.34 1.49 -36.78
CA ASP A 241 4.50 2.15 -37.35
C ASP A 241 5.79 1.96 -36.55
N GLY A 242 5.82 1.05 -35.57
CA GLY A 242 6.96 0.78 -34.71
C GLY A 242 6.67 0.88 -33.21
N ILE A 243 7.65 1.35 -32.42
CA ILE A 243 7.52 1.49 -30.99
C ILE A 243 7.12 2.91 -30.59
N GLU A 244 6.14 3.02 -29.69
CA GLU A 244 5.83 4.25 -28.97
C GLU A 244 6.11 4.06 -27.48
N TYR A 245 7.01 4.90 -26.90
CA TYR A 245 7.26 4.90 -25.47
C TYR A 245 6.04 5.42 -24.69
N PRO A 246 5.60 4.73 -23.64
CA PRO A 246 4.44 5.14 -22.86
C PRO A 246 4.73 6.38 -22.01
N LYS A 247 3.72 7.24 -21.84
CA LYS A 247 3.77 8.33 -20.87
C LYS A 247 3.38 7.78 -19.49
N VAL A 248 4.34 7.78 -18.58
CA VAL A 248 4.25 7.16 -17.25
C VAL A 248 4.15 8.23 -16.17
N ILE A 249 3.34 8.00 -15.16
CA ILE A 249 3.29 8.85 -13.97
C ILE A 249 3.27 8.02 -12.68
N ASP A 250 4.04 8.50 -11.69
CA ASP A 250 3.86 8.21 -10.27
C ASP A 250 3.51 9.51 -9.54
N TYR A 251 2.28 9.64 -9.08
CA TYR A 251 1.77 10.85 -8.43
C TYR A 251 2.15 10.98 -6.95
N ALA A 252 2.89 10.03 -6.39
CA ALA A 252 3.41 10.00 -5.01
C ALA A 252 4.76 9.29 -5.00
N CYS A 253 5.71 9.78 -5.83
CA CYS A 253 6.87 8.99 -6.25
C CYS A 253 7.91 8.74 -5.14
N GLY A 254 7.85 9.42 -4.02
CA GLY A 254 8.80 9.21 -2.93
C GLY A 254 10.25 9.36 -3.42
N ALA A 255 11.03 8.31 -3.21
CA ALA A 255 12.42 8.22 -3.69
C ALA A 255 12.57 7.82 -5.17
N GLY A 256 11.47 7.53 -5.87
CA GLY A 256 11.46 7.24 -7.30
C GLY A 256 11.56 5.77 -7.67
N HIS A 257 11.41 4.82 -6.74
CA HIS A 257 11.59 3.39 -7.00
C HIS A 257 10.69 2.86 -8.13
N PHE A 258 9.44 3.31 -8.22
CA PHE A 258 8.57 2.93 -9.34
C PHE A 258 9.07 3.47 -10.68
N LEU A 259 9.64 4.66 -10.68
CA LEU A 259 10.09 5.31 -11.91
C LEU A 259 11.41 4.74 -12.41
N THR A 260 12.34 4.40 -11.51
CA THR A 260 13.59 3.74 -11.85
C THR A 260 13.36 2.34 -12.40
N GLU A 261 12.52 1.56 -11.73
CA GLU A 261 12.16 0.22 -12.19
C GLU A 261 11.36 0.27 -13.50
N GLY A 262 10.53 1.31 -13.66
CA GLY A 262 9.79 1.55 -14.90
C GLY A 262 10.66 1.89 -16.09
N PHE A 263 11.69 2.67 -15.86
CA PHE A 263 12.71 2.92 -16.88
C PHE A 263 13.33 1.60 -17.36
N GLU A 264 13.80 0.76 -16.43
CA GLU A 264 14.39 -0.53 -16.78
C GLU A 264 13.41 -1.44 -17.52
N ALA A 265 12.17 -1.56 -17.03
CA ALA A 265 11.16 -2.42 -17.64
C ALA A 265 10.83 -2.01 -19.07
N VAL A 266 10.68 -0.70 -19.30
CA VAL A 266 10.39 -0.13 -20.62
C VAL A 266 11.59 -0.30 -21.57
N GLU A 267 12.83 -0.08 -21.09
CA GLU A 267 14.05 -0.29 -21.90
C GLU A 267 14.21 -1.76 -22.32
N VAL A 268 14.04 -2.69 -21.38
CA VAL A 268 14.13 -4.13 -21.70
C VAL A 268 13.06 -4.52 -22.72
N CYS A 269 11.82 -4.05 -22.55
CA CYS A 269 10.75 -4.30 -23.50
C CYS A 269 11.04 -3.68 -24.89
N ALA A 270 11.51 -2.41 -24.93
CA ALA A 270 11.86 -1.73 -26.16
C ALA A 270 12.98 -2.45 -26.93
N ASN A 271 14.02 -2.90 -26.22
CA ASN A 271 15.13 -3.66 -26.78
C ASN A 271 14.67 -4.99 -27.36
N ALA A 272 13.76 -5.69 -26.67
CA ALA A 272 13.19 -6.94 -27.14
C ALA A 272 12.38 -6.76 -28.42
N ILE A 273 11.52 -5.73 -28.49
CA ILE A 273 10.71 -5.44 -29.70
C ILE A 273 11.59 -5.00 -30.87
N ASN A 274 12.62 -4.18 -30.63
CA ASN A 274 13.51 -3.66 -31.69
C ASN A 274 14.60 -4.64 -32.14
N ASN A 275 14.83 -5.73 -31.44
CA ASN A 275 16.00 -6.62 -31.60
C ASN A 275 17.33 -5.83 -31.59
N SER A 276 17.46 -4.82 -30.72
CA SER A 276 18.62 -3.95 -30.63
C SER A 276 19.05 -3.75 -29.17
N GLU A 277 20.39 -3.65 -28.94
CA GLU A 277 20.93 -3.52 -27.59
C GLU A 277 20.98 -2.09 -27.05
N HIS A 278 20.64 -1.07 -27.86
CA HIS A 278 20.73 0.31 -27.43
C HIS A 278 19.56 1.16 -27.91
N THR A 279 18.79 1.61 -26.96
CA THR A 279 17.81 2.68 -27.15
C THR A 279 18.35 3.98 -26.56
N SER A 280 17.98 5.13 -27.14
CA SER A 280 18.36 6.43 -26.61
C SER A 280 17.47 6.81 -25.43
N ASN A 281 18.05 7.12 -24.28
CA ASN A 281 17.32 7.53 -23.07
C ASN A 281 16.64 8.92 -23.20
N GLN A 282 16.64 9.53 -24.37
CA GLN A 282 16.00 10.83 -24.61
C GLN A 282 14.47 10.81 -24.40
N TRP A 283 13.83 9.65 -24.49
CA TRP A 283 12.41 9.51 -24.27
C TRP A 283 12.01 9.78 -22.81
N VAL A 284 12.89 9.52 -21.85
CA VAL A 284 12.65 9.66 -20.41
C VAL A 284 12.21 11.08 -20.03
N GLU A 285 12.92 12.09 -20.58
CA GLU A 285 12.62 13.51 -20.32
C GLU A 285 11.21 13.93 -20.77
N LYS A 286 10.60 13.18 -21.69
CA LYS A 286 9.27 13.48 -22.21
C LYS A 286 8.18 12.55 -21.71
N LYS A 287 8.55 11.40 -21.16
CA LYS A 287 7.60 10.32 -20.92
C LYS A 287 7.55 9.85 -19.46
N ILE A 288 8.58 10.08 -18.64
CA ILE A 288 8.58 9.71 -17.22
C ILE A 288 8.28 10.94 -16.35
N PHE A 289 7.24 10.83 -15.56
CA PHE A 289 6.75 11.89 -14.66
C PHE A 289 6.60 11.37 -13.24
N GLY A 290 7.00 12.20 -12.27
CA GLY A 290 6.79 11.95 -10.85
C GLY A 290 6.33 13.20 -10.12
N ILE A 291 5.47 13.06 -9.13
CA ILE A 291 5.09 14.15 -8.23
C ILE A 291 5.42 13.71 -6.81
N GLU A 292 6.11 14.57 -6.06
CA GLU A 292 6.44 14.33 -4.67
C GLU A 292 6.26 15.60 -3.83
N LYS A 293 5.59 15.45 -2.68
CA LYS A 293 5.25 16.57 -1.79
C LYS A 293 6.38 16.93 -0.83
N ASP A 294 7.30 16.00 -0.54
CA ASP A 294 8.52 16.29 0.21
C ASP A 294 9.62 16.71 -0.76
N TYR A 295 10.09 17.96 -0.62
CA TYR A 295 11.14 18.52 -1.46
C TYR A 295 12.43 17.68 -1.46
N ARG A 296 12.78 17.09 -0.32
CA ARG A 296 13.98 16.26 -0.18
C ARG A 296 13.85 14.97 -0.99
N LEU A 297 12.69 14.30 -0.89
CA LEU A 297 12.42 13.09 -1.64
C LEU A 297 12.30 13.35 -3.14
N ALA A 298 11.75 14.48 -3.56
CA ALA A 298 11.73 14.88 -4.97
C ALA A 298 13.16 15.01 -5.56
N ARG A 299 14.10 15.56 -4.78
CA ARG A 299 15.52 15.60 -5.15
C ARG A 299 16.14 14.22 -5.20
N VAL A 300 15.86 13.39 -4.21
CA VAL A 300 16.31 11.98 -4.16
C VAL A 300 15.81 11.23 -5.39
N SER A 301 14.53 11.35 -5.74
CA SER A 301 13.94 10.71 -6.91
C SER A 301 14.67 11.09 -8.21
N LYS A 302 15.00 12.37 -8.40
CA LYS A 302 15.80 12.81 -9.56
C LYS A 302 17.18 12.16 -9.61
N ILE A 303 17.87 12.13 -8.47
CA ILE A 303 19.19 11.52 -8.38
C ILE A 303 19.11 10.02 -8.61
N SER A 304 18.11 9.37 -8.04
CA SER A 304 17.87 7.94 -8.24
C SER A 304 17.72 7.60 -9.72
N LEU A 305 16.93 8.36 -10.49
CA LEU A 305 16.82 8.17 -11.93
C LEU A 305 18.17 8.29 -12.65
N PHE A 306 19.01 9.26 -12.24
CA PHE A 306 20.35 9.37 -12.80
C PHE A 306 21.24 8.16 -12.47
N MET A 307 21.21 7.70 -11.21
CA MET A 307 22.01 6.54 -10.77
C MET A 307 21.65 5.25 -11.49
N HIS A 308 20.38 5.12 -11.90
CA HIS A 308 19.88 4.00 -12.69
C HIS A 308 20.02 4.22 -14.22
N GLY A 309 20.72 5.27 -14.64
CA GLY A 309 20.96 5.55 -16.06
C GLY A 309 19.79 6.18 -16.81
N ALA A 310 18.68 6.44 -16.16
CA ALA A 310 17.48 7.03 -16.77
C ALA A 310 17.63 8.50 -17.16
N GLY A 311 18.65 9.21 -16.67
CA GLY A 311 18.84 10.63 -16.97
C GLY A 311 17.84 11.53 -16.24
N ASN A 312 17.38 12.61 -16.89
CA ASN A 312 16.57 13.65 -16.24
C ASN A 312 15.07 13.48 -16.48
N GLY A 313 14.39 12.71 -15.62
CA GLY A 313 12.93 12.61 -15.65
C GLY A 313 12.20 13.86 -15.12
N ASN A 314 10.90 13.98 -15.41
CA ASN A 314 10.08 15.11 -14.96
C ASN A 314 9.58 14.89 -13.54
N ILE A 315 10.44 15.07 -12.55
CA ILE A 315 10.05 15.02 -11.15
C ILE A 315 9.66 16.41 -10.68
N ILE A 316 8.46 16.54 -10.12
CA ILE A 316 7.89 17.81 -9.70
C ILE A 316 7.73 17.77 -8.17
N PHE A 317 8.22 18.81 -7.52
CA PHE A 317 7.89 19.09 -6.13
C PHE A 317 6.50 19.70 -6.07
N GLY A 318 5.53 18.96 -5.53
CA GLY A 318 4.13 19.41 -5.51
C GLY A 318 3.17 18.37 -4.94
N ASP A 319 1.88 18.70 -4.95
CA ASP A 319 0.81 17.80 -4.48
C ASP A 319 0.35 16.88 -5.62
N GLY A 320 0.37 15.55 -5.41
CA GLY A 320 -0.06 14.56 -6.41
C GLY A 320 -1.53 14.65 -6.82
N LEU A 321 -2.35 15.28 -6.00
CA LEU A 321 -3.77 15.51 -6.26
C LEU A 321 -4.03 16.73 -7.16
N GLU A 322 -2.99 17.53 -7.50
CA GLU A 322 -3.09 18.74 -8.29
C GLU A 322 -2.76 18.52 -9.77
N ASN A 323 -3.23 19.39 -10.67
CA ASN A 323 -2.83 19.44 -12.06
C ASN A 323 -1.70 20.47 -12.26
N TYR A 324 -0.77 20.16 -13.18
CA TYR A 324 0.34 21.04 -13.56
C TYR A 324 0.39 21.15 -15.09
N PRO A 325 -0.50 21.99 -15.71
CA PRO A 325 -0.58 22.09 -17.16
C PRO A 325 0.72 22.55 -17.82
N ASP A 326 1.46 23.46 -17.17
CA ASP A 326 2.78 23.95 -17.59
C ASP A 326 3.87 22.89 -17.57
N LYS A 327 3.62 21.75 -16.88
CA LYS A 327 4.48 20.57 -16.80
C LYS A 327 3.89 19.36 -17.50
N GLU A 328 2.88 19.55 -18.34
CA GLU A 328 2.19 18.48 -19.07
C GLU A 328 1.51 17.40 -18.18
N ILE A 329 1.19 17.72 -16.93
CA ILE A 329 0.40 16.86 -16.04
C ILE A 329 -1.03 17.37 -16.04
N THR A 330 -1.83 16.79 -16.92
CA THR A 330 -3.22 17.16 -17.19
C THR A 330 -4.11 15.91 -17.20
N PRO A 331 -5.42 16.05 -17.07
CA PRO A 331 -6.32 14.91 -17.17
C PRO A 331 -6.17 14.17 -18.50
N LYS A 332 -6.35 12.84 -18.46
CA LYS A 332 -6.32 11.94 -19.64
C LYS A 332 -5.03 12.03 -20.46
N SER A 333 -3.86 12.20 -19.80
CA SER A 333 -2.59 12.39 -20.52
C SER A 333 -1.60 11.24 -20.36
N PHE A 334 -1.85 10.27 -19.48
CA PHE A 334 -0.91 9.18 -19.19
C PHE A 334 -1.39 7.83 -19.69
N ASP A 335 -0.45 7.02 -20.16
CA ASP A 335 -0.68 5.65 -20.61
C ASP A 335 -0.57 4.67 -19.45
N ILE A 336 0.37 4.91 -18.53
CA ILE A 336 0.64 4.08 -17.37
C ILE A 336 0.68 4.93 -16.10
N LEU A 337 0.01 4.47 -15.04
CA LEU A 337 0.10 5.03 -13.70
C LEU A 337 0.50 3.93 -12.72
N VAL A 338 1.61 4.13 -12.02
CA VAL A 338 2.07 3.26 -10.94
C VAL A 338 2.32 4.09 -9.70
N ALA A 339 1.86 3.67 -8.54
CA ALA A 339 2.07 4.45 -7.32
C ALA A 339 1.81 3.63 -6.04
N ASN A 340 2.40 4.11 -4.95
CA ASN A 340 2.04 3.75 -3.59
C ASN A 340 1.73 5.06 -2.83
N PRO A 341 0.49 5.60 -2.93
CA PRO A 341 0.12 6.87 -2.33
C PRO A 341 0.08 6.78 -0.79
N PRO A 342 0.12 7.92 -0.08
CA PRO A 342 0.00 7.93 1.37
C PRO A 342 -1.36 7.41 1.84
N TYR A 343 -1.41 6.71 2.99
CA TYR A 343 -2.64 6.23 3.61
C TYR A 343 -2.85 6.80 5.00
N SER A 344 -4.13 6.92 5.39
CA SER A 344 -4.55 7.23 6.76
C SER A 344 -3.89 8.48 7.37
N VAL A 345 -3.72 9.52 6.57
CA VAL A 345 -3.14 10.80 7.01
C VAL A 345 -4.20 11.61 7.74
N LYS A 346 -4.06 11.71 9.06
CA LYS A 346 -5.03 12.41 9.90
C LYS A 346 -5.07 13.90 9.58
N THR A 347 -6.27 14.47 9.59
CA THR A 347 -6.51 15.92 9.50
C THR A 347 -5.90 16.57 8.26
N PHE A 348 -5.78 15.85 7.14
CA PHE A 348 -5.15 16.35 5.93
C PHE A 348 -6.03 17.39 5.19
N LYS A 349 -7.36 17.29 5.26
CA LYS A 349 -8.31 18.07 4.47
C LYS A 349 -8.15 19.59 4.67
N PRO A 350 -7.98 20.14 5.89
CA PRO A 350 -7.74 21.58 6.08
C PRO A 350 -6.42 22.07 5.47
N HIS A 351 -5.47 21.18 5.24
CA HIS A 351 -4.14 21.50 4.68
C HIS A 351 -4.07 21.28 3.16
N LEU A 352 -5.10 20.65 2.59
CA LEU A 352 -5.17 20.42 1.15
C LEU A 352 -5.62 21.70 0.44
N LYS A 353 -4.81 22.19 -0.49
CA LYS A 353 -5.10 23.39 -1.28
C LYS A 353 -4.94 23.05 -2.75
N LEU A 354 -6.05 22.71 -3.39
CA LEU A 354 -6.10 22.46 -4.82
C LEU A 354 -6.51 23.74 -5.56
N SER A 355 -5.71 24.14 -6.55
CA SER A 355 -5.92 25.33 -7.36
C SER A 355 -6.46 25.00 -8.76
N ASN A 356 -6.03 23.89 -9.32
CA ASN A 356 -6.29 23.49 -10.69
C ASN A 356 -6.95 22.11 -10.80
N ASN A 357 -7.40 21.52 -9.70
CA ASN A 357 -8.10 20.23 -9.70
C ASN A 357 -9.28 20.23 -8.73
N GLN A 358 -10.27 19.41 -9.02
CA GLN A 358 -11.43 19.15 -8.18
C GLN A 358 -11.56 17.63 -8.00
N LEU A 359 -11.95 17.24 -6.80
CA LEU A 359 -12.14 15.84 -6.40
C LEU A 359 -13.49 15.72 -5.69
N ASP A 360 -14.40 14.96 -6.28
CA ASP A 360 -15.77 14.81 -5.75
C ASP A 360 -15.78 14.06 -4.40
N ILE A 361 -14.85 13.13 -4.23
CA ILE A 361 -14.72 12.36 -2.98
C ILE A 361 -14.30 13.27 -1.80
N LEU A 362 -13.62 14.39 -2.07
CA LEU A 362 -13.18 15.30 -1.01
C LEU A 362 -14.35 15.84 -0.16
N GLU A 363 -15.52 16.01 -0.75
CA GLU A 363 -16.72 16.47 -0.04
C GLU A 363 -17.27 15.40 0.92
N LYS A 364 -16.97 14.13 0.68
CA LYS A 364 -17.39 12.98 1.50
C LYS A 364 -16.49 12.73 2.72
N ILE A 365 -15.39 13.47 2.85
CA ILE A 365 -14.43 13.33 3.95
C ILE A 365 -14.63 14.45 4.95
N SER A 366 -14.68 14.13 6.24
CA SER A 366 -14.76 15.12 7.32
C SER A 366 -13.43 15.88 7.49
N ASN A 367 -13.45 17.02 8.18
CA ASN A 367 -12.24 17.83 8.37
C ASN A 367 -11.16 17.12 9.21
N ASP A 368 -11.55 16.21 10.08
CA ASP A 368 -10.69 15.36 10.91
C ASP A 368 -10.47 13.97 10.30
N GLY A 369 -11.01 13.75 9.11
CA GLY A 369 -10.87 12.48 8.38
C GLY A 369 -9.43 12.15 8.02
N SER A 370 -9.19 10.89 7.75
CA SER A 370 -7.86 10.35 7.44
C SER A 370 -7.77 9.61 6.10
N GLU A 371 -8.86 9.55 5.35
CA GLU A 371 -9.06 8.69 4.19
C GLU A 371 -8.48 9.28 2.89
N ILE A 372 -7.27 9.83 2.94
CA ILE A 372 -6.61 10.49 1.80
C ILE A 372 -6.43 9.54 0.61
N GLU A 373 -6.23 8.26 0.86
CA GLU A 373 -6.07 7.22 -0.18
C GLU A 373 -7.27 7.16 -1.14
N THR A 374 -8.48 7.52 -0.69
CA THR A 374 -9.67 7.54 -1.54
C THR A 374 -9.61 8.61 -2.62
N LEU A 375 -8.98 9.75 -2.34
CA LEU A 375 -8.75 10.81 -3.30
C LEU A 375 -7.75 10.39 -4.39
N PHE A 376 -6.73 9.63 -4.00
CA PHE A 376 -5.76 9.08 -4.95
C PHE A 376 -6.40 8.05 -5.88
N VAL A 377 -7.42 7.30 -5.44
CA VAL A 377 -8.21 6.42 -6.32
C VAL A 377 -8.96 7.24 -7.36
N GLU A 378 -9.64 8.32 -6.97
CA GLU A 378 -10.29 9.21 -7.95
C GLU A 378 -9.28 9.81 -8.93
N ARG A 379 -8.10 10.18 -8.44
CA ARG A 379 -7.03 10.74 -9.25
C ARG A 379 -6.54 9.80 -10.36
N ILE A 380 -6.55 8.48 -10.16
CA ILE A 380 -6.23 7.51 -11.20
C ILE A 380 -7.12 7.72 -12.42
N SER A 381 -8.44 7.83 -12.19
CA SER A 381 -9.42 8.01 -13.27
C SER A 381 -9.23 9.31 -14.03
N GLN A 382 -8.80 10.36 -13.33
CA GLN A 382 -8.56 11.67 -13.95
C GLN A 382 -7.33 11.64 -14.88
N LEU A 383 -6.21 11.06 -14.42
CA LEU A 383 -4.91 11.14 -15.11
C LEU A 383 -4.79 10.21 -16.31
N LEU A 384 -5.36 9.03 -16.23
CA LEU A 384 -5.21 8.02 -17.29
C LEU A 384 -6.00 8.36 -18.55
N LYS A 385 -5.41 8.09 -19.70
CA LYS A 385 -6.09 8.04 -20.98
C LYS A 385 -7.10 6.89 -21.04
N PRO A 386 -8.07 6.90 -21.95
CA PRO A 386 -8.81 5.70 -22.32
C PRO A 386 -7.85 4.55 -22.68
N ASN A 387 -8.15 3.34 -22.27
CA ASN A 387 -7.28 2.15 -22.34
C ASN A 387 -5.96 2.22 -21.56
N GLY A 388 -5.68 3.31 -20.85
CA GLY A 388 -4.52 3.42 -19.96
C GLY A 388 -4.59 2.43 -18.81
N VAL A 389 -3.43 1.99 -18.32
CA VAL A 389 -3.35 0.99 -17.24
C VAL A 389 -2.81 1.59 -15.96
N ALA A 390 -3.27 1.05 -14.83
CA ALA A 390 -2.70 1.41 -13.52
C ALA A 390 -2.37 0.16 -12.70
N ALA A 391 -1.31 0.29 -11.88
CA ALA A 391 -1.04 -0.63 -10.80
C ALA A 391 -0.75 0.17 -9.53
N VAL A 392 -1.65 0.12 -8.56
CA VAL A 392 -1.60 0.99 -7.37
C VAL A 392 -1.69 0.18 -6.10
N VAL A 393 -0.75 0.45 -5.19
CA VAL A 393 -0.73 -0.14 -3.85
C VAL A 393 -1.66 0.67 -2.96
N LEU A 394 -2.62 0.00 -2.31
CA LEU A 394 -3.62 0.63 -1.46
C LEU A 394 -3.84 -0.21 -0.19
N PRO A 395 -4.32 0.38 0.91
CA PRO A 395 -4.74 -0.42 2.05
C PRO A 395 -5.92 -1.32 1.69
N SER A 396 -5.95 -2.55 2.21
CA SER A 396 -7.01 -3.52 1.91
C SER A 396 -8.41 -3.03 2.27
N SER A 397 -8.51 -2.05 3.19
CA SER A 397 -9.76 -1.36 3.54
C SER A 397 -10.45 -0.69 2.34
N ILE A 398 -9.73 -0.40 1.23
CA ILE A 398 -10.33 0.14 0.01
C ILE A 398 -11.41 -0.79 -0.55
N LEU A 399 -11.27 -2.09 -0.36
CA LEU A 399 -12.19 -3.09 -0.89
C LEU A 399 -13.51 -3.17 -0.11
N ASN A 400 -13.52 -2.84 1.19
CA ASN A 400 -14.64 -3.22 2.04
C ASN A 400 -15.07 -2.22 3.14
N LYS A 401 -14.33 -1.12 3.38
CA LYS A 401 -14.71 -0.15 4.41
C LYS A 401 -15.98 0.62 4.02
N GLU A 402 -16.85 0.88 5.00
CA GLU A 402 -18.22 1.35 4.75
C GLU A 402 -18.41 2.88 4.85
N ASN A 403 -17.35 3.65 5.03
CA ASN A 403 -17.40 5.11 4.99
C ASN A 403 -17.76 5.59 3.59
N GLU A 404 -18.48 6.69 3.47
CA GLU A 404 -18.92 7.26 2.18
C GLU A 404 -17.76 7.51 1.21
N SER A 405 -16.62 7.98 1.69
CA SER A 405 -15.42 8.18 0.86
C SER A 405 -14.89 6.90 0.24
N PHE A 406 -14.89 5.78 0.99
CA PHE A 406 -14.49 4.47 0.48
C PHE A 406 -15.52 3.88 -0.50
N ILE A 407 -16.81 4.07 -0.23
CA ILE A 407 -17.87 3.68 -1.15
C ILE A 407 -17.71 4.43 -2.48
N SER A 408 -17.54 5.78 -2.42
CA SER A 408 -17.34 6.60 -3.62
C SER A 408 -16.04 6.25 -4.38
N ALA A 409 -14.98 5.86 -3.68
CA ALA A 409 -13.75 5.37 -4.31
C ALA A 409 -14.01 4.05 -5.09
N ARG A 410 -14.77 3.10 -4.52
CA ARG A 410 -15.17 1.89 -5.23
C ARG A 410 -16.11 2.18 -6.41
N GLU A 411 -17.01 3.15 -6.27
CA GLU A 411 -17.83 3.63 -7.39
C GLU A 411 -16.96 4.15 -8.54
N SER A 412 -15.96 4.96 -8.21
CA SER A 412 -15.01 5.46 -9.21
C SER A 412 -14.27 4.31 -9.90
N LEU A 413 -13.82 3.30 -9.15
CA LEU A 413 -13.18 2.11 -9.73
C LEU A 413 -14.11 1.36 -10.68
N LEU A 414 -15.31 1.01 -10.22
CA LEU A 414 -16.26 0.20 -11.00
C LEU A 414 -16.77 0.93 -12.25
N ARG A 415 -16.94 2.26 -12.18
CA ARG A 415 -17.42 3.07 -13.30
C ARG A 415 -16.37 3.33 -14.38
N ASN A 416 -15.09 3.34 -14.02
CA ASN A 416 -14.03 3.79 -14.92
C ASN A 416 -13.09 2.67 -15.37
N PHE A 417 -13.04 1.51 -14.70
CA PHE A 417 -12.00 0.52 -14.91
C PHE A 417 -12.54 -0.92 -15.01
N ASN A 418 -11.90 -1.70 -15.87
CA ASN A 418 -11.82 -3.14 -15.68
C ASN A 418 -10.82 -3.39 -14.56
N ILE A 419 -11.22 -4.14 -13.54
CA ILE A 419 -10.33 -4.60 -12.48
C ILE A 419 -9.72 -5.93 -12.95
N ILE A 420 -8.53 -5.83 -13.53
CA ILE A 420 -7.84 -6.98 -14.16
C ILE A 420 -7.38 -7.97 -13.10
N ALA A 421 -6.71 -7.45 -12.06
CA ALA A 421 -6.28 -8.28 -10.95
C ALA A 421 -6.29 -7.53 -9.62
N ILE A 422 -6.47 -8.29 -8.54
CA ILE A 422 -6.35 -7.85 -7.15
C ILE A 422 -5.32 -8.75 -6.47
N ALA A 423 -4.15 -8.21 -6.11
CA ALA A 423 -3.12 -8.97 -5.43
C ALA A 423 -3.05 -8.61 -3.94
N THR A 424 -3.31 -9.61 -3.08
CA THR A 424 -3.15 -9.51 -1.62
C THR A 424 -1.85 -10.20 -1.23
N LEU A 425 -0.82 -9.41 -0.89
CA LEU A 425 0.54 -9.93 -0.66
C LEU A 425 0.85 -10.20 0.82
N GLY A 426 -0.10 -9.90 1.71
CA GLY A 426 0.01 -10.17 3.13
C GLY A 426 0.76 -9.12 3.94
N SER A 427 0.83 -9.34 5.26
CA SER A 427 1.37 -8.38 6.24
C SER A 427 2.89 -8.23 6.20
N LYS A 428 3.61 -9.14 5.55
CA LYS A 428 5.08 -9.12 5.46
C LYS A 428 5.61 -8.27 4.31
N THR A 429 4.72 -7.78 3.44
CA THR A 429 5.10 -6.99 2.27
C THR A 429 5.86 -5.71 2.63
N PHE A 430 5.38 -4.95 3.62
CA PHE A 430 5.93 -3.65 4.00
C PHE A 430 6.54 -3.61 5.42
N GLY A 431 7.01 -4.73 5.93
CA GLY A 431 7.83 -4.91 7.14
C GLY A 431 7.38 -4.24 8.44
N ALA A 432 7.39 -2.94 8.49
CA ALA A 432 7.17 -2.16 9.70
C ALA A 432 5.69 -1.79 9.96
N THR A 433 4.79 -2.03 9.00
CA THR A 433 3.38 -1.65 9.12
C THR A 433 2.52 -2.86 9.36
N GLY A 434 1.66 -2.79 10.37
CA GLY A 434 0.58 -3.78 10.53
C GLY A 434 -0.58 -3.58 9.53
N THR A 435 -0.41 -2.74 8.51
CA THR A 435 -1.44 -2.45 7.51
C THR A 435 -1.35 -3.46 6.38
N ASN A 436 -2.40 -4.24 6.21
CA ASN A 436 -2.52 -5.09 5.03
C ASN A 436 -2.84 -4.23 3.81
N THR A 437 -2.12 -4.50 2.72
CA THR A 437 -2.26 -3.79 1.47
C THR A 437 -2.70 -4.73 0.35
N VAL A 438 -3.30 -4.12 -0.67
CA VAL A 438 -3.64 -4.77 -1.93
C VAL A 438 -3.00 -4.00 -3.08
N ILE A 439 -2.69 -4.67 -4.15
CA ILE A 439 -2.31 -4.03 -5.40
C ILE A 439 -3.46 -4.23 -6.37
N LEU A 440 -4.00 -3.12 -6.87
CA LEU A 440 -5.04 -3.12 -7.89
C LEU A 440 -4.40 -2.92 -9.25
N PHE A 441 -4.61 -3.88 -10.16
CA PHE A 441 -4.24 -3.79 -11.57
C PHE A 441 -5.49 -3.43 -12.36
N LEU A 442 -5.47 -2.26 -12.98
CA LEU A 442 -6.64 -1.61 -13.56
C LEU A 442 -6.39 -1.27 -15.03
N GLN A 443 -7.40 -1.44 -15.86
CA GLN A 443 -7.41 -0.91 -17.22
C GLN A 443 -8.61 0.03 -17.39
N LYS A 444 -8.36 1.28 -17.74
CA LYS A 444 -9.41 2.26 -17.95
C LYS A 444 -10.26 1.90 -19.16
N PHE A 445 -11.59 2.02 -19.07
CA PHE A 445 -12.47 1.83 -20.19
C PHE A 445 -12.12 2.74 -21.36
N ASN A 446 -12.38 2.29 -22.58
CA ASN A 446 -12.07 3.07 -23.79
C ASN A 446 -12.86 4.37 -23.84
N GLU A 447 -14.17 4.29 -23.54
CA GLU A 447 -15.07 5.44 -23.50
C GLU A 447 -15.97 5.37 -22.25
N PRO A 448 -15.42 5.67 -21.03
CA PRO A 448 -16.17 5.45 -19.79
C PRO A 448 -17.56 6.12 -19.75
N PRO A 449 -17.75 7.40 -20.16
CA PRO A 449 -19.07 8.05 -20.11
C PRO A 449 -20.12 7.32 -20.96
N LYS A 450 -19.76 6.93 -22.18
CA LYS A 450 -20.68 6.22 -23.08
C LYS A 450 -21.09 4.85 -22.53
N ARG A 451 -20.14 4.07 -22.00
CA ARG A 451 -20.47 2.77 -21.41
C ARG A 451 -21.39 2.93 -20.21
N THR A 452 -21.09 3.87 -19.33
CA THR A 452 -21.88 4.13 -18.14
C THR A 452 -23.29 4.61 -18.52
N ASP A 453 -23.40 5.52 -19.48
CA ASP A 453 -24.66 6.07 -19.95
C ASP A 453 -25.51 4.97 -20.64
N MET A 454 -24.92 4.17 -21.52
CA MET A 454 -25.61 3.04 -22.15
C MET A 454 -26.16 2.04 -21.13
N VAL A 455 -25.36 1.68 -20.10
CA VAL A 455 -25.82 0.80 -19.03
C VAL A 455 -26.96 1.43 -18.25
N LEU A 456 -26.89 2.75 -17.98
CA LEU A 456 -27.96 3.47 -17.27
C LEU A 456 -29.26 3.48 -18.09
N ASP A 457 -29.20 3.86 -19.36
CA ASP A 457 -30.34 3.85 -20.28
C ASP A 457 -30.98 2.45 -20.32
N SER A 458 -30.12 1.44 -20.33
CA SER A 458 -30.52 0.05 -20.36
C SER A 458 -31.27 -0.38 -19.11
N VAL A 459 -30.75 -0.01 -17.95
CA VAL A 459 -31.40 -0.30 -16.66
C VAL A 459 -32.73 0.42 -16.55
N GLU A 460 -32.80 1.68 -16.97
CA GLU A 460 -34.06 2.44 -17.00
C GLU A 460 -35.10 1.79 -17.92
N ALA A 461 -34.68 1.30 -19.08
CA ALA A 461 -35.56 0.58 -20.01
C ALA A 461 -36.10 -0.72 -19.37
N ILE A 462 -35.26 -1.55 -18.75
CA ILE A 462 -35.66 -2.76 -18.03
C ILE A 462 -36.69 -2.44 -16.94
N LEU A 463 -36.37 -1.46 -16.09
CA LEU A 463 -37.21 -1.11 -14.95
C LEU A 463 -38.51 -0.43 -15.36
N SER A 464 -38.59 0.23 -16.52
CA SER A 464 -39.80 0.83 -17.05
C SER A 464 -40.68 -0.16 -17.87
N LYS A 465 -40.26 -1.42 -18.03
CA LYS A 465 -40.86 -2.42 -18.88
C LYS A 465 -41.04 -1.93 -20.33
N ALA A 466 -40.14 -1.12 -20.81
CA ALA A 466 -40.08 -0.74 -22.21
C ALA A 466 -39.87 -2.00 -23.09
N ASP A 467 -40.56 -2.07 -24.23
CA ASP A 467 -40.36 -3.15 -25.17
C ASP A 467 -38.96 -3.00 -25.80
N ILE A 468 -38.08 -3.92 -25.49
CA ILE A 468 -36.67 -3.83 -25.90
C ILE A 468 -36.43 -4.94 -26.88
N ASP A 469 -36.84 -4.70 -28.11
CA ASP A 469 -36.59 -5.63 -29.21
C ASP A 469 -35.08 -5.83 -29.44
N GLY A 470 -34.63 -7.05 -29.29
CA GLY A 470 -33.28 -7.48 -29.66
C GLY A 470 -32.23 -7.32 -28.58
N TRP A 471 -32.62 -7.15 -27.29
CA TRP A 471 -31.65 -7.02 -26.25
C TRP A 471 -31.27 -8.36 -25.60
N GLU A 472 -29.94 -8.64 -25.52
CA GLU A 472 -29.40 -9.83 -24.85
C GLU A 472 -29.64 -9.80 -23.33
N ASP A 473 -30.24 -8.76 -22.81
CA ASP A 473 -30.29 -8.37 -21.41
C ASP A 473 -31.32 -9.10 -20.57
N GLU A 474 -32.19 -9.91 -21.16
CA GLU A 474 -32.90 -10.90 -20.34
C GLU A 474 -31.96 -11.82 -19.59
N SER A 475 -30.74 -12.05 -20.10
CA SER A 475 -29.72 -12.83 -19.42
C SER A 475 -29.14 -12.10 -18.20
N ILE A 476 -28.93 -10.79 -18.29
CA ILE A 476 -28.43 -9.94 -17.19
C ILE A 476 -29.47 -9.87 -16.07
N LEU A 477 -30.73 -9.56 -16.42
CA LEU A 477 -31.82 -9.51 -15.44
C LEU A 477 -32.04 -10.88 -14.78
N ARG A 478 -32.06 -11.97 -15.54
CA ARG A 478 -32.16 -13.33 -14.97
C ARG A 478 -31.00 -13.66 -14.07
N GLY A 479 -29.77 -13.30 -14.45
CA GLY A 479 -28.57 -13.47 -13.64
C GLY A 479 -28.66 -12.71 -12.35
N TYR A 480 -29.08 -11.45 -12.39
CA TYR A 480 -29.32 -10.60 -11.22
C TYR A 480 -30.37 -11.20 -10.27
N LEU A 481 -31.56 -11.55 -10.80
CA LEU A 481 -32.62 -12.14 -10.00
C LEU A 481 -32.21 -13.47 -9.35
N LYS A 482 -31.44 -14.30 -10.06
CA LYS A 482 -30.84 -15.50 -9.49
C LYS A 482 -29.87 -15.18 -8.36
N LYS A 483 -29.07 -14.13 -8.51
CA LYS A 483 -28.07 -13.67 -7.52
C LYS A 483 -28.74 -13.23 -6.22
N ILE A 484 -29.84 -12.47 -6.31
CA ILE A 484 -30.60 -12.00 -5.16
C ILE A 484 -31.66 -12.98 -4.65
N GLY A 485 -31.87 -14.10 -5.35
CA GLY A 485 -32.83 -15.14 -4.98
C GLY A 485 -34.29 -14.79 -5.17
N VAL A 486 -34.62 -13.82 -6.04
CA VAL A 486 -35.97 -13.34 -6.27
C VAL A 486 -36.54 -13.96 -7.54
N LYS A 487 -37.82 -14.39 -7.51
CA LYS A 487 -38.54 -14.88 -8.67
C LYS A 487 -38.94 -13.72 -9.59
N LYS A 488 -38.91 -13.95 -10.91
CA LYS A 488 -39.30 -12.96 -11.92
C LYS A 488 -40.69 -12.39 -11.66
N ASP A 489 -41.67 -13.24 -11.39
CA ASP A 489 -43.04 -12.81 -11.14
C ASP A 489 -43.20 -11.88 -9.93
N THR A 490 -42.37 -12.08 -8.88
CA THR A 490 -42.34 -11.22 -7.70
C THR A 490 -41.72 -9.86 -8.09
N TYR A 491 -40.63 -9.87 -8.84
CA TYR A 491 -39.98 -8.65 -9.30
C TYR A 491 -40.83 -7.86 -10.30
N ASP A 492 -41.54 -8.56 -11.18
CA ASP A 492 -42.46 -7.94 -12.12
C ASP A 492 -43.65 -7.23 -11.41
N LYS A 493 -44.13 -7.76 -10.28
CA LYS A 493 -45.11 -7.08 -9.44
C LYS A 493 -44.58 -5.78 -8.86
N LEU A 494 -43.30 -5.73 -8.42
CA LEU A 494 -42.66 -4.50 -8.00
C LEU A 494 -42.68 -3.48 -9.13
N LEU A 495 -42.26 -3.85 -10.32
CA LEU A 495 -42.19 -2.97 -11.47
C LEU A 495 -43.57 -2.47 -11.94
N ALA A 496 -44.64 -3.25 -11.72
CA ALA A 496 -45.99 -2.91 -12.15
C ALA A 496 -46.62 -1.77 -11.36
N LYS A 497 -46.07 -1.38 -10.18
CA LYS A 497 -46.61 -0.34 -9.30
C LYS A 497 -48.05 -0.53 -8.82
N SER A 498 -48.61 -1.71 -9.04
CA SER A 498 -50.05 -1.98 -8.86
C SER A 498 -50.37 -2.77 -7.56
N GLU A 499 -49.34 -3.20 -6.86
CA GLU A 499 -49.47 -4.10 -5.74
C GLU A 499 -49.58 -3.37 -4.39
N ASP A 500 -50.21 -4.05 -3.44
CA ASP A 500 -50.18 -3.68 -2.04
C ASP A 500 -48.89 -4.19 -1.41
N TYR A 501 -47.92 -3.31 -1.27
CA TYR A 501 -46.56 -3.65 -0.75
C TYR A 501 -46.54 -4.03 0.73
N THR A 502 -47.66 -3.97 1.44
CA THR A 502 -47.74 -4.44 2.85
C THR A 502 -47.52 -5.94 3.01
N HIS A 503 -47.67 -6.73 1.93
CA HIS A 503 -47.37 -8.19 1.96
C HIS A 503 -45.85 -8.48 1.92
N TRP A 504 -45.03 -7.53 1.51
CA TRP A 504 -43.63 -7.76 1.28
C TRP A 504 -42.81 -7.98 2.56
N LYS A 505 -43.43 -7.72 3.72
CA LYS A 505 -42.89 -8.12 5.03
C LYS A 505 -42.73 -9.63 5.19
N ASP A 506 -43.42 -10.42 4.38
CA ASP A 506 -43.39 -11.89 4.40
C ASP A 506 -42.52 -12.47 3.27
N ASP A 507 -41.93 -11.63 2.40
CA ASP A 507 -41.03 -12.05 1.31
C ASP A 507 -39.59 -12.14 1.81
N ASN A 508 -38.87 -13.22 1.48
CA ASN A 508 -37.51 -13.47 1.97
C ASN A 508 -36.49 -12.40 1.62
N TYR A 509 -36.62 -11.73 0.47
CA TYR A 509 -35.70 -10.69 0.05
C TYR A 509 -36.19 -9.31 0.49
N PHE A 510 -37.47 -9.02 0.27
CA PHE A 510 -38.02 -7.68 0.52
C PHE A 510 -38.37 -7.40 1.99
N VAL A 511 -38.39 -8.43 2.85
CA VAL A 511 -38.61 -8.24 4.29
C VAL A 511 -37.63 -7.24 4.91
N GLN A 512 -36.36 -7.28 4.53
CA GLN A 512 -35.38 -6.32 5.03
C GLN A 512 -35.69 -4.91 4.57
N HIS A 513 -36.05 -4.74 3.30
CA HIS A 513 -36.49 -3.44 2.75
C HIS A 513 -37.71 -2.90 3.48
N TYR A 514 -38.65 -3.75 3.79
CA TYR A 514 -39.84 -3.39 4.55
C TYR A 514 -39.46 -2.91 5.97
N ASP A 515 -38.70 -3.71 6.71
CA ASP A 515 -38.27 -3.41 8.08
C ASP A 515 -37.47 -2.10 8.17
N GLU A 516 -36.54 -1.86 7.25
CA GLU A 516 -35.78 -0.62 7.21
C GLU A 516 -36.63 0.58 6.81
N PHE A 517 -37.53 0.43 5.85
CA PHE A 517 -38.42 1.50 5.46
C PHE A 517 -39.32 1.94 6.61
N VAL A 518 -39.94 0.99 7.33
CA VAL A 518 -40.88 1.32 8.43
C VAL A 518 -40.15 1.87 9.67
N THR A 519 -38.84 1.62 9.79
CA THR A 519 -37.99 2.22 10.84
C THR A 519 -37.30 3.50 10.39
N SER A 520 -37.38 3.85 9.12
CA SER A 520 -36.76 5.05 8.55
C SER A 520 -37.27 6.34 9.20
N THR A 521 -36.40 7.33 9.26
CA THR A 521 -36.73 8.66 9.79
C THR A 521 -37.93 9.29 9.05
N GLU A 522 -38.03 9.08 7.74
CA GLU A 522 -39.10 9.58 6.90
C GLU A 522 -40.43 8.96 7.30
N TYR A 523 -40.51 7.66 7.33
CA TYR A 523 -41.75 6.95 7.72
C TYR A 523 -42.17 7.25 9.16
N VAL A 524 -41.21 7.16 10.12
CA VAL A 524 -41.46 7.39 11.54
C VAL A 524 -41.96 8.83 11.79
N LYS A 525 -41.37 9.83 11.13
CA LYS A 525 -41.84 11.20 11.23
C LYS A 525 -43.22 11.35 10.62
N LYS A 526 -43.49 10.74 9.47
CA LYS A 526 -44.75 10.85 8.75
C LYS A 526 -45.89 10.19 9.48
N SER A 527 -45.70 8.94 9.94
CA SER A 527 -46.69 8.15 10.66
C SER A 527 -47.13 8.78 11.97
N LYS A 528 -46.34 9.69 12.58
CA LYS A 528 -46.67 10.41 13.80
C LYS A 528 -47.32 11.78 13.54
N GLN A 529 -47.40 12.24 12.28
CA GLN A 529 -48.03 13.54 11.97
C GLN A 529 -49.56 13.52 12.16
N LYS A 530 -50.08 14.49 12.90
CA LYS A 530 -51.54 14.61 13.14
C LYS A 530 -52.37 14.71 11.84
N THR A 531 -51.79 15.31 10.80
CA THR A 531 -52.43 15.45 9.48
C THR A 531 -52.50 14.07 8.79
N PHE A 532 -51.48 13.25 8.92
CA PHE A 532 -51.41 11.90 8.35
C PHE A 532 -52.37 10.94 9.07
N LEU A 533 -52.42 11.01 10.39
CA LEU A 533 -53.33 10.20 11.22
C LEU A 533 -54.83 10.52 11.01
N LYS A 534 -55.15 11.67 10.39
CA LYS A 534 -56.51 12.05 10.03
C LYS A 534 -56.96 11.55 8.65
N LEU A 535 -56.02 11.03 7.85
CA LEU A 535 -56.33 10.47 6.54
C LEU A 535 -57.05 9.14 6.75
N SER A 536 -57.88 8.76 5.75
CA SER A 536 -58.46 7.42 5.70
C SER A 536 -57.39 6.35 5.56
N ASP A 537 -57.71 5.14 6.01
CA ASP A 537 -56.77 3.97 5.87
C ASP A 537 -56.33 3.76 4.41
N ALA A 538 -57.23 4.01 3.45
CA ALA A 538 -56.93 3.91 2.03
C ALA A 538 -55.90 4.97 1.56
N GLU A 539 -55.97 6.19 2.07
CA GLU A 539 -55.04 7.26 1.76
C GLU A 539 -53.67 7.03 2.43
N GLN A 540 -53.67 6.54 3.69
CA GLN A 540 -52.45 6.18 4.39
C GLN A 540 -51.70 5.02 3.65
N LYS A 541 -52.47 4.01 3.23
CA LYS A 541 -51.95 2.87 2.48
C LYS A 541 -51.40 3.28 1.10
N LYS A 542 -52.13 4.19 0.39
CA LYS A 542 -51.65 4.74 -0.87
C LYS A 542 -50.34 5.46 -0.73
N TRP A 543 -50.19 6.29 0.31
CA TRP A 543 -48.94 6.97 0.60
C TRP A 543 -47.83 5.98 0.91
N PHE A 544 -48.09 4.96 1.75
CA PHE A 544 -47.13 3.93 2.11
C PHE A 544 -46.66 3.20 0.84
N ASN A 545 -47.57 2.72 0.03
CA ASN A 545 -47.21 1.95 -1.18
C ASN A 545 -46.37 2.78 -2.14
N GLN A 546 -46.71 4.06 -2.33
CA GLN A 546 -45.95 4.95 -3.18
C GLN A 546 -44.51 5.14 -2.63
N LYS A 547 -44.37 5.43 -1.33
CA LYS A 547 -43.07 5.71 -0.72
C LYS A 547 -42.20 4.49 -0.57
N PHE A 548 -42.78 3.35 -0.24
CA PHE A 548 -42.06 2.10 -0.19
C PHE A 548 -41.59 1.66 -1.59
N TYR A 549 -42.41 1.85 -2.61
CA TYR A 549 -41.99 1.62 -3.99
C TYR A 549 -40.79 2.51 -4.36
N GLU A 550 -40.89 3.81 -4.13
CA GLU A 550 -39.79 4.76 -4.43
C GLU A 550 -38.48 4.34 -3.73
N TYR A 551 -38.57 3.91 -2.47
CA TYR A 551 -37.45 3.45 -1.68
C TYR A 551 -36.82 2.18 -2.27
N VAL A 552 -37.61 1.13 -2.52
CA VAL A 552 -37.11 -0.14 -3.07
C VAL A 552 -36.58 0.05 -4.48
N PHE A 553 -37.29 0.84 -5.31
CA PHE A 553 -36.92 1.08 -6.70
C PHE A 553 -35.56 1.77 -6.80
N SER A 554 -35.27 2.74 -5.95
CA SER A 554 -33.97 3.41 -5.97
C SER A 554 -32.81 2.46 -5.63
N ILE A 555 -33.01 1.55 -4.69
CA ILE A 555 -32.02 0.52 -4.32
C ILE A 555 -31.80 -0.46 -5.47
N GLU A 556 -32.88 -0.96 -6.05
CA GLU A 556 -32.83 -1.91 -7.13
C GLU A 556 -32.24 -1.33 -8.42
N GLN A 557 -32.56 -0.06 -8.74
CA GLN A 557 -31.94 0.65 -9.86
C GLN A 557 -30.44 0.72 -9.71
N GLU A 558 -29.95 1.10 -8.54
CA GLU A 558 -28.52 1.16 -8.27
C GLU A 558 -27.85 -0.21 -8.35
N LYS A 559 -28.42 -1.23 -7.71
CA LYS A 559 -27.90 -2.59 -7.74
C LYS A 559 -27.85 -3.17 -9.15
N LEU A 560 -28.95 -3.05 -9.91
CA LEU A 560 -29.02 -3.54 -11.28
C LEU A 560 -28.04 -2.79 -12.19
N PHE A 561 -27.86 -1.48 -11.99
CA PHE A 561 -26.85 -0.70 -12.71
C PHE A 561 -25.45 -1.25 -12.50
N TYR A 562 -25.00 -1.44 -11.25
CA TYR A 562 -23.66 -1.97 -11.00
C TYR A 562 -23.54 -3.45 -11.41
N TYR A 563 -24.58 -4.25 -11.23
CA TYR A 563 -24.58 -5.63 -11.73
C TYR A 563 -24.36 -5.69 -13.25
N SER A 564 -25.06 -4.85 -13.99
CA SER A 564 -24.93 -4.75 -15.46
C SER A 564 -23.56 -4.23 -15.87
N LEU A 565 -23.04 -3.24 -15.14
CA LEU A 565 -21.74 -2.63 -15.41
C LEU A 565 -20.58 -3.62 -15.28
N VAL A 566 -20.64 -4.50 -14.27
CA VAL A 566 -19.59 -5.50 -14.00
C VAL A 566 -19.92 -6.88 -14.59
N TYR A 567 -21.02 -7.00 -15.31
CA TYR A 567 -21.43 -8.27 -15.90
C TYR A 567 -20.36 -8.81 -16.86
N ASN A 568 -19.99 -10.07 -16.69
CA ASN A 568 -18.94 -10.75 -17.46
C ASN A 568 -17.52 -10.14 -17.34
N GLN A 569 -17.25 -9.32 -16.35
CA GLN A 569 -15.86 -8.93 -16.05
C GLN A 569 -15.19 -10.01 -15.20
N ASP A 570 -14.11 -10.58 -15.72
CA ASP A 570 -13.26 -11.52 -14.99
C ASP A 570 -12.12 -10.80 -14.30
N THR A 571 -11.87 -11.15 -13.05
CA THR A 571 -10.82 -10.58 -12.21
C THR A 571 -9.94 -11.70 -11.67
N LEU A 572 -8.63 -11.57 -11.87
CA LEU A 572 -7.64 -12.47 -11.29
C LEU A 572 -7.37 -12.06 -9.85
N VAL A 573 -7.56 -12.94 -8.90
CA VAL A 573 -7.25 -12.71 -7.50
C VAL A 573 -6.00 -13.48 -7.11
N ILE A 574 -4.99 -12.74 -6.63
CA ILE A 574 -3.76 -13.30 -6.08
C ILE A 574 -3.84 -13.23 -4.55
N SER A 575 -3.53 -14.33 -3.90
CA SER A 575 -3.59 -14.45 -2.45
C SER A 575 -2.30 -15.06 -1.90
N ALA A 576 -1.54 -14.26 -1.16
CA ALA A 576 -0.37 -14.78 -0.43
C ALA A 576 -0.81 -15.77 0.65
N PRO A 577 0.06 -16.71 1.05
CA PRO A 577 -0.17 -17.60 2.19
C PRO A 577 -0.40 -16.85 3.50
N ASP A 578 -1.20 -17.41 4.39
CA ASP A 578 -1.47 -16.81 5.70
C ASP A 578 -0.28 -16.97 6.65
N GLU A 579 0.47 -18.07 6.57
CA GLU A 579 1.62 -18.33 7.42
C GLU A 579 2.81 -17.42 7.07
N ASN A 580 3.38 -16.74 8.07
CA ASN A 580 4.46 -15.77 7.90
C ASN A 580 5.68 -16.31 7.13
N LYS A 581 6.09 -17.54 7.39
CA LYS A 581 7.26 -18.14 6.72
C LYS A 581 6.97 -18.46 5.25
N GLU A 582 5.78 -18.95 4.97
CA GLU A 582 5.35 -19.22 3.59
C GLU A 582 5.16 -17.91 2.83
N GLN A 583 4.66 -16.85 3.50
CA GLN A 583 4.54 -15.52 2.93
C GLN A 583 5.91 -14.92 2.57
N GLU A 584 6.94 -15.09 3.43
CA GLU A 584 8.32 -14.67 3.12
C GLU A 584 8.90 -15.44 1.90
N LYS A 585 8.59 -16.74 1.76
CA LYS A 585 8.98 -17.53 0.57
C LYS A 585 8.23 -17.06 -0.68
N PHE A 586 6.93 -16.78 -0.54
CA PHE A 586 6.09 -16.26 -1.61
C PHE A 586 6.61 -14.92 -2.14
N LEU A 587 6.95 -14.00 -1.26
CA LEU A 587 7.52 -12.69 -1.59
C LEU A 587 8.97 -12.77 -2.08
N GLY A 588 9.71 -13.81 -1.68
CA GLY A 588 11.12 -13.97 -1.99
C GLY A 588 12.08 -13.16 -1.11
N TYR A 589 11.57 -12.45 -0.12
CA TYR A 589 12.36 -11.66 0.83
C TYR A 589 11.73 -11.64 2.23
N LYS A 590 12.53 -11.23 3.20
CA LYS A 590 12.09 -10.97 4.57
C LYS A 590 12.65 -9.65 5.09
N TRP A 591 11.98 -9.09 6.09
CA TRP A 591 12.44 -7.91 6.79
C TRP A 591 13.35 -8.28 7.97
N SER A 592 14.45 -7.54 8.12
CA SER A 592 15.38 -7.68 9.23
C SER A 592 15.48 -6.38 10.02
N ASN A 593 15.27 -6.47 11.34
CA ASN A 593 15.53 -5.38 12.28
C ASN A 593 16.87 -5.56 13.00
N ARG A 594 17.67 -6.54 12.59
CA ARG A 594 18.95 -6.83 13.23
C ARG A 594 19.94 -5.71 12.94
N LYS A 595 20.53 -5.15 14.00
CA LYS A 595 21.49 -4.05 13.89
C LYS A 595 22.62 -4.36 12.89
N GLY A 596 22.77 -3.50 11.89
CA GLY A 596 23.74 -3.69 10.79
C GLY A 596 23.26 -4.59 9.64
N GLN A 597 22.02 -5.09 9.73
CA GLN A 597 21.34 -5.88 8.70
C GLN A 597 19.87 -5.46 8.59
N GLU A 598 19.58 -4.19 8.93
CA GLU A 598 18.24 -3.65 8.84
C GLU A 598 17.79 -3.57 7.38
N GLY A 599 16.49 -3.76 7.14
CA GLY A 599 15.88 -3.66 5.82
C GLY A 599 15.54 -5.01 5.21
N ILE A 600 15.47 -5.07 3.90
CA ILE A 600 15.08 -6.24 3.13
C ILE A 600 16.26 -7.20 2.98
N GLN A 601 16.00 -8.47 3.24
CA GLN A 601 16.93 -9.57 2.97
C GLN A 601 16.32 -10.52 1.95
N ILE A 602 16.94 -10.65 0.80
CA ILE A 602 16.49 -11.54 -0.26
C ILE A 602 16.71 -13.00 0.18
N ILE A 603 15.66 -13.80 0.10
CA ILE A 603 15.70 -15.26 0.33
C ILE A 603 15.84 -15.97 -1.02
N LYS A 604 14.98 -15.61 -1.98
CA LYS A 604 15.00 -16.08 -3.36
C LYS A 604 14.55 -14.91 -4.23
N ALA A 605 15.41 -14.42 -5.10
CA ALA A 605 15.09 -13.28 -5.95
C ALA A 605 13.79 -13.55 -6.76
N GLY A 606 12.83 -12.64 -6.63
CA GLY A 606 11.51 -12.76 -7.25
C GLY A 606 10.49 -13.65 -6.53
N GLY A 607 10.93 -14.59 -5.70
CA GLY A 607 10.01 -15.53 -5.02
C GLY A 607 9.13 -16.31 -6.00
N TYR A 608 7.82 -16.21 -5.83
CA TYR A 608 6.81 -16.66 -6.79
C TYR A 608 6.23 -15.49 -7.61
N LEU A 609 6.58 -14.24 -7.25
CA LEU A 609 5.99 -13.05 -7.83
C LEU A 609 6.46 -12.81 -9.27
N TYR A 610 7.77 -12.94 -9.53
CA TYR A 610 8.36 -12.70 -10.84
C TYR A 610 9.66 -13.49 -11.02
N ASN A 611 10.12 -13.63 -12.27
CA ASN A 611 11.42 -14.21 -12.57
C ASN A 611 12.50 -13.12 -12.53
N ALA A 612 13.50 -13.25 -11.65
CA ALA A 612 14.56 -12.25 -11.47
C ALA A 612 15.46 -12.06 -12.71
N PHE A 613 15.51 -13.05 -13.60
CA PHE A 613 16.40 -13.10 -14.76
C PHE A 613 15.68 -12.90 -16.10
N ASP A 614 14.34 -13.03 -16.12
CA ASP A 614 13.53 -12.91 -17.32
C ASP A 614 12.22 -12.18 -17.03
N ARG A 615 12.14 -10.91 -17.43
CA ARG A 615 10.93 -10.09 -17.26
C ARG A 615 9.75 -10.54 -18.11
N SER A 616 10.00 -11.35 -19.15
CA SER A 616 8.97 -11.86 -20.06
C SER A 616 8.40 -13.21 -19.62
N ASP A 617 8.93 -13.82 -18.55
CA ASP A 617 8.48 -15.11 -18.06
C ASP A 617 6.99 -15.12 -17.72
N ASN A 618 6.25 -16.03 -18.36
CA ASN A 618 4.82 -16.20 -18.13
C ASN A 618 4.51 -17.19 -16.99
N ASN A 619 5.51 -17.96 -16.50
CA ASN A 619 5.32 -18.94 -15.44
C ASN A 619 5.49 -18.34 -14.03
N SER A 620 5.14 -17.09 -13.89
CA SER A 620 5.18 -16.35 -12.63
C SER A 620 3.83 -15.65 -12.37
N ILE A 621 3.62 -15.18 -11.15
CA ILE A 621 2.42 -14.38 -10.84
C ILE A 621 2.35 -13.12 -11.70
N ALA A 622 3.49 -12.46 -11.95
CA ALA A 622 3.54 -11.33 -12.86
C ALA A 622 3.10 -11.71 -14.28
N GLY A 623 3.54 -12.87 -14.78
CA GLY A 623 3.10 -13.39 -16.09
C GLY A 623 1.61 -13.64 -16.15
N LEU A 624 1.02 -14.23 -15.10
CA LEU A 624 -0.43 -14.46 -15.02
C LEU A 624 -1.22 -13.14 -15.10
N ILE A 625 -0.77 -12.09 -14.36
CA ILE A 625 -1.42 -10.79 -14.38
C ILE A 625 -1.24 -10.11 -15.74
N ARG A 626 -0.04 -10.16 -16.32
CA ARG A 626 0.25 -9.57 -17.63
C ARG A 626 -0.65 -10.19 -18.71
N ASN A 627 -0.83 -11.50 -18.70
CA ASN A 627 -1.72 -12.20 -19.63
C ASN A 627 -3.19 -11.87 -19.40
N ALA A 628 -3.60 -11.59 -18.15
CA ALA A 628 -4.97 -11.18 -17.84
C ALA A 628 -5.35 -9.79 -18.42
N PHE A 629 -4.41 -8.97 -18.84
CA PHE A 629 -4.65 -7.74 -19.60
C PHE A 629 -4.93 -8.00 -21.10
N SER A 630 -4.67 -9.22 -21.57
CA SER A 630 -4.95 -9.63 -22.93
C SER A 630 -6.27 -10.44 -22.90
N ASP A 631 -7.11 -10.26 -23.93
CA ASP A 631 -8.32 -11.07 -24.11
C ASP A 631 -7.99 -12.47 -24.66
N GLU A 632 -6.75 -12.91 -24.54
CA GLU A 632 -6.28 -14.21 -25.01
C GLU A 632 -6.64 -15.30 -23.99
N ASP A 633 -6.69 -16.55 -24.47
CA ASP A 633 -7.14 -17.74 -23.76
C ASP A 633 -6.57 -17.86 -22.34
N GLU A 634 -7.38 -18.44 -21.46
CA GLU A 634 -7.02 -18.70 -20.07
C GLU A 634 -5.66 -19.40 -19.97
N PHE A 635 -4.66 -18.66 -19.43
CA PHE A 635 -3.34 -19.20 -19.17
C PHE A 635 -3.23 -19.57 -17.70
N ASP A 636 -3.06 -20.85 -17.41
CA ASP A 636 -2.92 -21.39 -16.06
C ASP A 636 -1.52 -21.94 -15.83
N VAL A 637 -0.98 -21.69 -14.65
CA VAL A 637 0.30 -22.24 -14.17
C VAL A 637 0.03 -23.18 -13.00
N GLU A 638 0.14 -24.49 -13.23
CA GLU A 638 -0.23 -25.52 -12.26
C GLU A 638 0.52 -25.36 -10.92
N ASP A 639 1.80 -25.04 -10.98
CA ASP A 639 2.65 -24.83 -9.78
C ASP A 639 2.26 -23.61 -8.93
N LEU A 640 1.40 -22.73 -9.44
CA LEU A 640 0.93 -21.51 -8.77
C LEU A 640 -0.56 -21.58 -8.40
N SER A 641 -1.24 -22.68 -8.67
CA SER A 641 -2.68 -22.85 -8.47
C SER A 641 -3.17 -22.56 -7.05
N ASP A 642 -2.31 -22.71 -6.04
CA ASP A 642 -2.64 -22.38 -4.65
C ASP A 642 -2.65 -20.88 -4.36
N TYR A 643 -2.09 -20.05 -5.24
CA TYR A 643 -1.88 -18.62 -5.01
C TYR A 643 -2.78 -17.73 -5.83
N TYR A 644 -3.56 -18.26 -6.77
CA TYR A 644 -4.47 -17.47 -7.58
C TYR A 644 -5.77 -18.19 -7.90
N TYR A 645 -6.78 -17.40 -8.22
CA TYR A 645 -8.05 -17.87 -8.78
C TYR A 645 -8.74 -16.76 -9.58
N ARG A 646 -9.59 -17.15 -10.52
CA ARG A 646 -10.37 -16.22 -11.35
C ARG A 646 -11.79 -16.13 -10.83
N LEU A 647 -12.30 -14.92 -10.66
CA LEU A 647 -13.67 -14.65 -10.23
C LEU A 647 -14.32 -13.67 -11.18
N ARG A 648 -15.60 -13.86 -11.43
CA ARG A 648 -16.39 -12.81 -12.08
C ARG A 648 -16.64 -11.69 -11.11
N LEU A 649 -16.41 -10.46 -11.53
CA LEU A 649 -16.55 -9.29 -10.65
C LEU A 649 -17.97 -9.16 -10.09
N GLN A 650 -19.01 -9.57 -10.85
CA GLN A 650 -20.39 -9.67 -10.37
C GLN A 650 -20.58 -10.62 -9.19
N ASP A 651 -19.70 -11.62 -9.05
CA ASP A 651 -19.75 -12.58 -7.93
C ASP A 651 -18.95 -12.07 -6.72
N MET A 652 -18.07 -11.10 -6.92
CA MET A 652 -17.32 -10.46 -5.86
C MET A 652 -18.10 -9.35 -5.13
N LEU A 653 -19.22 -8.88 -5.71
CA LEU A 653 -20.08 -7.86 -5.10
C LEU A 653 -21.28 -8.50 -4.38
N ASP A 654 -21.68 -7.89 -3.26
CA ASP A 654 -22.83 -8.34 -2.48
C ASP A 654 -24.08 -7.52 -2.82
N PHE A 655 -25.02 -8.14 -3.50
CA PHE A 655 -26.31 -7.56 -3.87
C PHE A 655 -27.47 -7.98 -2.95
N SER A 656 -27.20 -8.78 -1.90
CA SER A 656 -28.25 -9.40 -1.08
C SER A 656 -28.89 -8.45 -0.06
N GLY A 657 -28.17 -7.42 0.39
CA GLY A 657 -28.65 -6.49 1.43
C GLY A 657 -29.41 -5.28 0.87
N THR A 658 -30.04 -4.50 1.72
CA THR A 658 -30.68 -3.21 1.39
C THR A 658 -29.64 -2.12 1.20
N THR A 659 -28.52 -2.19 1.92
CA THR A 659 -27.40 -1.27 1.79
C THR A 659 -26.36 -1.83 0.83
N PHE A 660 -26.25 -1.22 -0.34
CA PHE A 660 -25.27 -1.62 -1.35
C PHE A 660 -24.02 -0.74 -1.25
N ASN A 661 -23.04 -1.18 -0.49
CA ASN A 661 -21.79 -0.46 -0.25
C ASN A 661 -20.67 -0.75 -1.27
N LYS A 662 -20.95 -1.51 -2.33
CA LYS A 662 -20.02 -1.91 -3.40
C LYS A 662 -18.76 -2.60 -2.87
N SER A 663 -18.83 -3.26 -1.73
CA SER A 663 -17.72 -4.03 -1.19
C SER A 663 -17.31 -5.14 -2.14
N ILE A 664 -16.00 -5.26 -2.38
CA ILE A 664 -15.41 -6.26 -3.27
C ILE A 664 -14.84 -7.39 -2.42
N LYS A 665 -15.43 -8.57 -2.51
CA LYS A 665 -14.95 -9.79 -1.85
C LYS A 665 -13.93 -10.49 -2.74
N THR A 666 -12.75 -10.74 -2.20
CA THR A 666 -11.68 -11.45 -2.91
C THR A 666 -11.70 -12.95 -2.70
N THR A 667 -12.63 -13.49 -1.93
CA THR A 667 -12.79 -14.92 -1.69
C THR A 667 -13.90 -15.49 -2.60
N PRO A 668 -13.72 -16.69 -3.16
CA PRO A 668 -14.78 -17.34 -3.95
C PRO A 668 -16.05 -17.49 -3.13
N THR A 669 -17.18 -17.10 -3.70
CA THR A 669 -18.48 -17.37 -3.06
C THR A 669 -18.81 -18.85 -3.25
N ARG A 670 -19.01 -19.56 -2.14
CA ARG A 670 -19.40 -20.96 -2.18
C ARG A 670 -20.84 -21.07 -2.74
N VAL A 671 -20.97 -21.58 -3.95
CA VAL A 671 -22.29 -21.94 -4.49
C VAL A 671 -22.79 -23.14 -3.70
N ARG A 672 -23.70 -22.90 -2.76
CA ARG A 672 -24.30 -23.99 -2.00
C ARG A 672 -25.36 -24.65 -2.85
N LYS A 673 -25.13 -25.89 -3.22
CA LYS A 673 -26.14 -26.73 -3.82
C LYS A 673 -27.12 -27.14 -2.72
N ASP A 674 -28.42 -27.16 -3.06
CA ASP A 674 -29.40 -27.79 -2.19
C ASP A 674 -29.10 -29.30 -2.18
N ILE A 675 -28.60 -29.77 -1.05
CA ILE A 675 -28.28 -31.18 -0.85
C ILE A 675 -29.46 -31.82 -0.14
N PRO A 676 -30.06 -32.86 -0.68
CA PRO A 676 -31.15 -33.57 -0.02
C PRO A 676 -30.70 -34.03 1.39
N GLY A 677 -31.51 -33.70 2.40
CA GLY A 677 -31.22 -34.03 3.80
C GLY A 677 -30.50 -32.94 4.59
N LEU A 678 -30.12 -31.84 3.98
CA LEU A 678 -29.59 -30.68 4.65
C LEU A 678 -30.58 -29.51 4.61
N THR A 679 -30.73 -28.79 5.73
CA THR A 679 -31.52 -27.58 5.82
C THR A 679 -30.59 -26.37 5.81
N ASN A 680 -30.87 -25.38 4.97
CA ASN A 680 -30.12 -24.14 4.90
C ASN A 680 -30.66 -23.14 5.92
N TYR A 681 -29.86 -22.73 6.87
CA TYR A 681 -30.17 -21.68 7.84
C TYR A 681 -29.33 -20.43 7.60
N ARG A 682 -29.98 -19.30 7.37
CA ARG A 682 -29.30 -18.01 7.32
C ARG A 682 -29.20 -17.44 8.74
N LEU A 683 -28.01 -17.04 9.17
CA LEU A 683 -27.79 -16.57 10.54
C LEU A 683 -28.49 -15.24 10.87
N SER A 684 -28.93 -14.48 9.86
CA SER A 684 -29.79 -13.29 10.07
C SER A 684 -31.24 -13.61 10.45
N ASP A 685 -31.69 -14.88 10.31
CA ASP A 685 -33.07 -15.26 10.63
C ASP A 685 -33.29 -15.26 12.15
N LYS A 686 -33.97 -14.21 12.61
CA LYS A 686 -34.27 -13.98 14.03
C LYS A 686 -35.21 -15.02 14.67
N ASN A 687 -35.86 -15.85 13.86
CA ASN A 687 -36.70 -16.95 14.38
C ASN A 687 -35.81 -18.07 14.93
N PHE A 688 -34.60 -18.24 14.37
CA PHE A 688 -33.68 -19.31 14.73
C PHE A 688 -32.46 -18.84 15.51
N PHE A 689 -32.06 -17.59 15.32
CA PHE A 689 -30.81 -17.06 15.87
C PHE A 689 -30.96 -15.71 16.53
N ASP A 690 -30.07 -15.43 17.47
CA ASP A 690 -29.85 -14.12 18.05
C ASP A 690 -28.36 -13.78 17.96
N LEU A 691 -28.06 -12.72 17.22
CA LEU A 691 -26.69 -12.22 17.03
C LEU A 691 -26.51 -10.92 17.78
N SER A 692 -25.48 -10.85 18.57
CA SER A 692 -25.13 -9.65 19.32
C SER A 692 -23.63 -9.44 19.40
N ILE A 693 -23.23 -8.28 19.88
CA ILE A 693 -21.84 -7.87 20.12
C ILE A 693 -21.76 -7.34 21.54
N GLY A 694 -20.66 -7.52 22.20
CA GLY A 694 -20.47 -7.02 23.55
C GLY A 694 -20.12 -5.51 23.60
N ASN A 695 -19.75 -5.04 24.79
CA ASN A 695 -19.44 -3.64 25.03
C ASN A 695 -17.94 -3.45 25.30
N ARG A 696 -17.41 -2.30 24.88
CA ARG A 696 -16.01 -1.94 25.15
C ARG A 696 -15.71 -1.92 26.63
N VAL A 697 -14.56 -2.45 27.00
CA VAL A 697 -14.02 -2.45 28.37
C VAL A 697 -12.78 -1.54 28.39
N LEU A 698 -12.74 -0.64 29.38
CA LEU A 698 -11.58 0.21 29.63
C LEU A 698 -10.61 -0.48 30.61
N SER A 699 -9.34 -0.11 30.58
CA SER A 699 -8.31 -0.76 31.42
C SER A 699 -8.55 -0.60 32.92
N ASP A 700 -9.21 0.48 33.33
CA ASP A 700 -9.60 0.75 34.72
C ASP A 700 -10.85 -0.01 35.19
N GLU A 701 -11.56 -0.63 34.28
CA GLU A 701 -12.72 -1.48 34.58
C GLU A 701 -12.34 -2.96 34.83
N VAL A 702 -11.11 -3.34 34.44
CA VAL A 702 -10.61 -4.71 34.69
C VAL A 702 -10.19 -4.88 36.13
N VAL A 703 -10.75 -5.90 36.80
CA VAL A 703 -10.53 -6.21 38.22
C VAL A 703 -9.74 -7.51 38.35
N GLU A 704 -8.60 -7.48 39.08
CA GLU A 704 -7.67 -8.61 39.16
C GLU A 704 -8.34 -9.92 39.64
N ASN A 705 -9.34 -9.82 40.56
CA ASN A 705 -10.11 -10.95 41.09
C ASN A 705 -11.61 -10.80 40.81
N GLY A 706 -11.98 -10.21 39.66
CA GLY A 706 -13.38 -10.04 39.28
C GLY A 706 -14.12 -11.38 39.15
N SER A 707 -15.43 -11.37 39.31
CA SER A 707 -16.25 -12.58 39.31
C SER A 707 -16.53 -13.13 37.89
N ILE A 708 -16.47 -12.29 36.84
CA ILE A 708 -16.89 -12.62 35.49
C ILE A 708 -15.70 -12.50 34.55
N PRO A 709 -15.35 -13.56 33.78
CA PRO A 709 -14.29 -13.50 32.78
C PRO A 709 -14.70 -12.64 31.56
N ILE A 710 -13.75 -11.86 31.05
CA ILE A 710 -13.92 -11.02 29.87
C ILE A 710 -13.34 -11.75 28.66
N TYR A 711 -14.11 -11.85 27.56
CA TYR A 711 -13.66 -12.35 26.26
C TYR A 711 -13.65 -11.25 25.23
N SER A 712 -12.59 -11.22 24.42
CA SER A 712 -12.37 -10.24 23.36
C SER A 712 -12.18 -10.96 22.00
N ALA A 713 -11.32 -10.47 21.13
CA ALA A 713 -11.03 -11.11 19.85
C ALA A 713 -10.47 -12.55 20.00
N ASN A 714 -9.68 -12.82 21.05
CA ASN A 714 -9.38 -14.19 21.45
C ASN A 714 -10.53 -14.71 22.33
N VAL A 715 -11.32 -15.64 21.80
CA VAL A 715 -12.49 -16.21 22.48
C VAL A 715 -12.17 -17.46 23.30
N PHE A 716 -10.91 -17.90 23.35
CA PHE A 716 -10.45 -19.04 24.16
C PHE A 716 -9.80 -18.60 25.45
N GLU A 717 -9.15 -17.46 25.50
CA GLU A 717 -8.42 -16.97 26.67
C GLU A 717 -9.11 -15.76 27.29
N GLU A 718 -9.15 -15.76 28.62
CA GLU A 718 -9.70 -14.61 29.37
C GLU A 718 -8.80 -13.38 29.13
N PHE A 719 -9.39 -12.29 28.64
CA PHE A 719 -8.72 -10.98 28.50
C PHE A 719 -8.46 -10.33 29.88
N GLY A 720 -9.28 -10.67 30.88
CA GLY A 720 -9.26 -10.17 32.24
C GLY A 720 -10.57 -10.54 32.94
N ARG A 721 -10.87 -9.92 34.08
CA ARG A 721 -12.10 -10.16 34.83
C ARG A 721 -12.80 -8.84 35.17
N ILE A 722 -14.12 -8.90 35.40
CA ILE A 722 -14.96 -7.74 35.67
C ILE A 722 -16.11 -8.13 36.64
N ASP A 723 -16.68 -7.14 37.37
CA ASP A 723 -17.81 -7.38 38.30
C ASP A 723 -19.15 -6.84 37.77
N LYS A 724 -19.22 -6.48 36.49
CA LYS A 724 -20.46 -6.05 35.82
C LYS A 724 -20.84 -7.02 34.70
N GLN A 725 -22.12 -6.99 34.30
CA GLN A 725 -22.67 -7.83 33.23
C GLN A 725 -23.18 -6.94 32.09
N ASN A 726 -23.00 -7.38 30.85
CA ASN A 726 -23.66 -6.84 29.67
C ASN A 726 -24.59 -7.88 29.00
N ILE A 727 -24.59 -9.08 29.49
CA ILE A 727 -25.55 -10.14 29.20
C ILE A 727 -26.24 -10.53 30.49
N THR A 728 -27.53 -10.73 30.47
CA THR A 728 -28.32 -11.02 31.66
C THR A 728 -28.88 -12.46 31.74
N ASP A 729 -28.98 -13.12 30.59
CA ASP A 729 -29.45 -14.49 30.46
C ASP A 729 -28.33 -15.41 30.02
N PHE A 730 -28.01 -16.43 30.82
CA PHE A 730 -27.02 -17.47 30.55
C PHE A 730 -27.63 -18.87 30.49
N SER A 731 -28.98 -18.97 30.45
CA SER A 731 -29.69 -20.25 30.49
C SER A 731 -29.45 -21.15 29.28
N VAL A 732 -28.97 -20.57 28.16
CA VAL A 732 -28.64 -21.30 26.92
C VAL A 732 -27.15 -21.13 26.58
N PRO A 733 -26.55 -22.13 25.93
CA PRO A 733 -25.17 -22.01 25.43
C PRO A 733 -25.04 -20.83 24.46
N SER A 734 -23.88 -20.19 24.49
CA SER A 734 -23.55 -19.09 23.59
C SER A 734 -22.32 -19.45 22.76
N ILE A 735 -22.36 -19.17 21.45
CA ILE A 735 -21.23 -19.35 20.54
C ILE A 735 -20.57 -17.99 20.37
N LEU A 736 -19.29 -17.91 20.72
CA LEU A 736 -18.50 -16.70 20.62
C LEU A 736 -17.64 -16.73 19.38
N TRP A 737 -17.45 -15.60 18.74
CA TRP A 737 -16.46 -15.44 17.67
C TRP A 737 -15.65 -14.15 17.82
N GLY A 738 -14.37 -14.20 17.40
CA GLY A 738 -13.52 -13.02 17.32
C GLY A 738 -13.90 -12.15 16.12
N ILE A 739 -14.17 -10.86 16.36
CA ILE A 739 -14.55 -9.93 15.28
C ILE A 739 -13.33 -9.49 14.49
N ASP A 740 -12.20 -9.30 15.15
CA ASP A 740 -10.91 -8.94 14.58
C ASP A 740 -9.78 -9.74 15.24
N GLY A 741 -8.73 -10.00 14.51
CA GLY A 741 -7.67 -10.91 14.91
C GLY A 741 -7.69 -12.19 14.08
N ASP A 742 -7.12 -13.26 14.60
CA ASP A 742 -7.22 -14.59 13.99
C ASP A 742 -8.65 -15.11 14.15
N TRP A 743 -9.15 -15.79 13.12
CA TRP A 743 -10.51 -16.32 13.17
C TRP A 743 -10.61 -17.44 14.22
N MET A 744 -11.51 -17.26 15.17
CA MET A 744 -11.71 -18.17 16.28
C MET A 744 -13.18 -18.24 16.65
N VAL A 745 -13.68 -19.45 16.88
CA VAL A 745 -15.03 -19.72 17.39
C VAL A 745 -14.95 -20.61 18.63
N ASN A 746 -15.60 -20.21 19.70
CA ASN A 746 -15.67 -20.97 20.95
C ASN A 746 -17.11 -21.10 21.41
N ILE A 747 -17.39 -22.10 22.27
CA ILE A 747 -18.69 -22.30 22.86
C ILE A 747 -18.63 -22.09 24.38
N MET A 748 -19.50 -21.20 24.87
CA MET A 748 -19.71 -20.98 26.30
C MET A 748 -20.88 -21.83 26.75
N PRO A 749 -20.66 -22.75 27.72
CA PRO A 749 -21.74 -23.58 28.25
C PRO A 749 -22.85 -22.74 28.90
N ALA A 750 -24.06 -23.34 28.98
CA ALA A 750 -25.15 -22.75 29.79
C ALA A 750 -24.71 -22.55 31.25
N ASP A 751 -25.35 -21.62 31.92
CA ASP A 751 -25.15 -21.26 33.32
C ASP A 751 -23.74 -20.79 33.71
N LYS A 752 -22.90 -20.41 32.70
CA LYS A 752 -21.59 -19.80 32.93
C LYS A 752 -21.59 -18.33 32.51
N PRO A 753 -21.56 -17.39 33.46
CA PRO A 753 -21.47 -15.96 33.15
C PRO A 753 -20.14 -15.61 32.46
N PHE A 754 -20.22 -14.77 31.45
CA PHE A 754 -19.07 -14.18 30.72
C PHE A 754 -19.40 -12.77 30.26
N TYR A 755 -18.40 -11.97 30.00
CA TYR A 755 -18.52 -10.60 29.50
C TYR A 755 -17.87 -10.49 28.11
N PRO A 756 -18.60 -10.40 27.00
CA PRO A 756 -18.04 -10.14 25.70
C PRO A 756 -17.72 -8.65 25.53
N THR A 757 -16.57 -8.35 24.90
CA THR A 757 -16.23 -6.98 24.52
C THR A 757 -16.82 -6.63 23.14
N ASP A 758 -16.61 -5.39 22.69
CA ASP A 758 -16.92 -4.92 21.34
C ASP A 758 -16.11 -5.60 20.23
N HIS A 759 -15.13 -6.46 20.58
CA HIS A 759 -14.36 -7.32 19.68
C HIS A 759 -14.79 -8.79 19.76
N CYS A 760 -15.84 -9.10 20.49
CA CYS A 760 -16.39 -10.45 20.67
C CYS A 760 -17.87 -10.47 20.28
N GLY A 761 -18.19 -11.25 19.26
CA GLY A 761 -19.56 -11.50 18.86
C GLY A 761 -20.16 -12.70 19.60
N VAL A 762 -21.48 -12.74 19.70
CA VAL A 762 -22.25 -13.77 20.41
C VAL A 762 -23.42 -14.23 19.54
N LEU A 763 -23.46 -15.52 19.22
CA LEU A 763 -24.56 -16.21 18.53
C LEU A 763 -25.29 -17.11 19.53
N ARG A 764 -26.61 -17.01 19.55
CA ARG A 764 -27.49 -17.90 20.32
C ARG A 764 -28.50 -18.56 19.42
N ILE A 765 -28.78 -19.83 19.67
CA ILE A 765 -29.71 -20.67 18.93
C ILE A 765 -31.03 -20.70 19.64
N LYS A 766 -32.14 -20.54 18.90
CA LYS A 766 -33.52 -20.52 19.42
C LYS A 766 -34.34 -21.75 19.02
N THR A 767 -33.75 -22.72 18.34
CA THR A 767 -34.42 -23.95 17.90
C THR A 767 -33.70 -25.18 18.44
N ASP A 768 -34.44 -26.24 18.68
CA ASP A 768 -33.90 -27.54 19.09
C ASP A 768 -33.38 -28.37 17.91
N ASP A 769 -33.54 -27.87 16.67
CA ASP A 769 -33.09 -28.54 15.44
C ASP A 769 -31.58 -28.44 15.23
N ILE A 770 -30.89 -27.60 16.00
CA ILE A 770 -29.45 -27.30 15.80
C ILE A 770 -28.71 -27.47 17.12
N LEU A 771 -27.73 -28.38 17.13
CA LEU A 771 -26.85 -28.57 18.28
C LEU A 771 -25.85 -27.43 18.40
N PRO A 772 -25.68 -26.77 19.56
CA PRO A 772 -24.73 -25.66 19.73
C PRO A 772 -23.29 -26.02 19.35
N LYS A 773 -22.80 -27.22 19.69
CA LYS A 773 -21.43 -27.65 19.33
C LYS A 773 -21.28 -27.83 17.81
N TYR A 774 -22.32 -28.42 17.16
CA TYR A 774 -22.33 -28.54 15.69
C TYR A 774 -22.27 -27.16 15.04
N MET A 775 -23.10 -26.20 15.51
CA MET A 775 -23.10 -24.85 14.95
C MET A 775 -21.77 -24.13 15.16
N ALA A 776 -21.10 -24.29 16.30
CA ALA A 776 -19.79 -23.71 16.55
C ALA A 776 -18.74 -24.24 15.56
N LEU A 777 -18.73 -25.56 15.33
CA LEU A 777 -17.84 -26.20 14.35
C LEU A 777 -18.15 -25.74 12.90
N ALA A 778 -19.43 -25.69 12.55
CA ALA A 778 -19.87 -25.25 11.24
C ALA A 778 -19.52 -23.77 11.00
N LEU A 779 -19.70 -22.91 12.01
CA LEU A 779 -19.33 -21.50 11.95
C LEU A 779 -17.81 -21.33 11.82
N GLN A 780 -17.00 -22.13 12.53
CA GLN A 780 -15.54 -22.13 12.39
C GLN A 780 -15.13 -22.40 10.94
N VAL A 781 -15.67 -23.48 10.35
CA VAL A 781 -15.35 -23.87 8.97
C VAL A 781 -15.83 -22.82 7.96
N GLU A 782 -17.02 -22.24 8.16
CA GLU A 782 -17.51 -21.21 7.24
C GLU A 782 -16.70 -19.93 7.33
N GLY A 783 -16.27 -19.53 8.53
CA GLY A 783 -15.43 -18.34 8.69
C GLY A 783 -14.01 -18.53 8.16
N GLU A 784 -13.44 -19.74 8.21
CA GLU A 784 -12.21 -20.10 7.53
C GLU A 784 -12.37 -19.98 6.01
N PHE A 785 -13.46 -20.46 5.49
CA PHE A 785 -13.78 -20.33 4.06
C PHE A 785 -13.93 -18.85 3.64
N GLU A 786 -14.63 -18.02 4.43
CA GLU A 786 -14.75 -16.58 4.20
C GLU A 786 -13.43 -15.83 4.49
N ARG A 787 -12.39 -16.53 4.97
CA ARG A 787 -11.07 -15.99 5.34
C ARG A 787 -11.18 -14.83 6.32
N PHE A 788 -12.03 -14.96 7.32
CA PHE A 788 -12.11 -13.98 8.39
C PHE A 788 -10.76 -13.87 9.11
N SER A 789 -10.32 -12.66 9.30
CA SER A 789 -9.00 -12.35 9.84
C SER A 789 -8.96 -10.91 10.33
N ARG A 790 -7.83 -10.46 10.82
CA ARG A 790 -7.64 -9.06 11.23
C ARG A 790 -7.91 -8.06 10.10
N SER A 791 -7.62 -8.42 8.87
CA SER A 791 -7.86 -7.58 7.68
C SER A 791 -9.25 -7.75 7.08
N ASN A 792 -9.87 -8.90 7.32
CA ASN A 792 -11.20 -9.25 6.85
C ASN A 792 -12.09 -9.55 8.06
N ARG A 793 -12.50 -8.50 8.77
CA ARG A 793 -13.19 -8.60 10.07
C ARG A 793 -14.52 -9.36 9.97
N ALA A 794 -14.75 -10.26 10.91
CA ALA A 794 -16.00 -10.99 11.06
C ALA A 794 -17.07 -10.14 11.78
N SER A 795 -17.50 -9.04 11.16
CA SER A 795 -18.54 -8.18 11.72
C SER A 795 -19.87 -8.93 11.86
N THR A 796 -20.71 -8.49 12.78
CA THR A 796 -22.05 -9.09 13.01
C THR A 796 -22.86 -9.17 11.73
N GLN A 797 -22.77 -8.14 10.85
CA GLN A 797 -23.48 -8.11 9.58
C GLN A 797 -22.97 -9.18 8.61
N ARG A 798 -21.67 -9.42 8.56
CA ARG A 798 -21.09 -10.49 7.72
C ARG A 798 -21.46 -11.88 8.24
N ILE A 799 -21.39 -12.09 9.54
CA ILE A 799 -21.84 -13.34 10.17
C ILE A 799 -23.34 -13.57 9.89
N ALA A 800 -24.17 -12.53 10.02
CA ALA A 800 -25.60 -12.61 9.73
C ALA A 800 -25.89 -13.08 8.28
N ASN A 801 -25.04 -12.77 7.33
CA ASN A 801 -25.19 -13.17 5.95
C ASN A 801 -24.78 -14.61 5.65
N LEU A 802 -24.10 -15.28 6.57
CA LEU A 802 -23.71 -16.68 6.40
C LEU A 802 -24.92 -17.59 6.35
N ILE A 803 -24.84 -18.60 5.50
CA ILE A 803 -25.82 -19.68 5.42
C ILE A 803 -25.14 -20.95 5.90
N ILE A 804 -25.64 -21.56 6.94
CA ILE A 804 -25.13 -22.82 7.47
C ILE A 804 -26.02 -23.96 6.98
N GLN A 805 -25.42 -25.00 6.44
CA GLN A 805 -26.12 -26.23 6.06
C GLN A 805 -26.13 -27.19 7.23
N VAL A 806 -27.30 -27.57 7.68
CA VAL A 806 -27.51 -28.34 8.90
C VAL A 806 -28.21 -29.65 8.59
N PRO A 807 -27.61 -30.82 8.91
CA PRO A 807 -28.25 -32.12 8.78
C PRO A 807 -29.24 -32.38 9.92
N SER A 808 -29.90 -33.55 9.90
CA SER A 808 -30.75 -33.95 11.01
C SER A 808 -30.00 -33.97 12.36
N VAL A 809 -30.70 -33.71 13.46
CA VAL A 809 -30.10 -33.68 14.81
C VAL A 809 -29.33 -34.96 15.13
N SER A 810 -29.84 -36.14 14.68
CA SER A 810 -29.15 -37.42 14.84
C SER A 810 -27.81 -37.49 14.11
N GLU A 811 -27.69 -36.85 12.95
CA GLU A 811 -26.46 -36.79 12.19
C GLU A 811 -25.49 -35.77 12.78
N GLN A 812 -26.00 -34.63 13.21
CA GLN A 812 -25.21 -33.64 13.96
C GLN A 812 -24.54 -34.26 15.19
N GLN A 813 -25.31 -35.10 15.97
CA GLN A 813 -24.80 -35.76 17.17
C GLN A 813 -23.65 -36.72 16.83
N LYS A 814 -23.75 -37.48 15.77
CA LYS A 814 -22.66 -38.37 15.32
C LYS A 814 -21.40 -37.61 14.99
N ILE A 815 -21.54 -36.52 14.25
CA ILE A 815 -20.40 -35.64 13.87
C ILE A 815 -19.75 -35.07 15.15
N VAL A 816 -20.54 -34.58 16.08
CA VAL A 816 -20.05 -34.01 17.34
C VAL A 816 -19.32 -35.07 18.15
N ASP A 817 -19.88 -36.26 18.33
CA ASP A 817 -19.29 -37.36 19.12
C ASP A 817 -17.93 -37.82 18.50
N GLU A 818 -17.84 -37.86 17.17
CA GLU A 818 -16.59 -38.21 16.48
C GLU A 818 -15.51 -37.16 16.71
N ILE A 819 -15.86 -35.85 16.56
CA ILE A 819 -14.94 -34.75 16.77
C ILE A 819 -14.49 -34.66 18.21
N GLU A 820 -15.41 -34.80 19.19
CA GLU A 820 -15.06 -34.80 20.63
C GLU A 820 -14.10 -35.96 20.98
N THR A 821 -14.27 -37.12 20.35
CA THR A 821 -13.34 -38.23 20.51
C THR A 821 -11.94 -37.85 20.02
N ILE A 822 -11.83 -37.18 18.90
CA ILE A 822 -10.57 -36.71 18.33
C ILE A 822 -9.96 -35.60 19.21
N GLU A 823 -10.75 -34.59 19.60
CA GLU A 823 -10.31 -33.53 20.49
C GLU A 823 -9.74 -34.06 21.82
N LYS A 824 -10.42 -35.06 22.43
CA LYS A 824 -9.94 -35.71 23.65
C LYS A 824 -8.60 -36.42 23.42
N ARG A 825 -8.46 -37.12 22.31
CA ARG A 825 -7.18 -37.80 21.98
C ARG A 825 -6.05 -36.80 21.76
N ILE A 826 -6.30 -35.70 21.09
CA ILE A 826 -5.33 -34.61 20.93
C ILE A 826 -4.91 -34.03 22.29
N ALA A 827 -5.86 -33.78 23.18
CA ALA A 827 -5.57 -33.29 24.54
C ALA A 827 -4.72 -34.25 25.36
N ASP A 828 -5.01 -35.56 25.29
CA ASP A 828 -4.26 -36.60 25.97
C ASP A 828 -2.79 -36.70 25.41
N GLU A 829 -2.62 -36.60 24.11
CA GLU A 829 -1.31 -36.61 23.47
C GLU A 829 -0.51 -35.33 23.81
N GLN A 830 -1.15 -34.17 23.86
CA GLN A 830 -0.52 -32.92 24.28
C GLN A 830 -0.09 -32.95 25.76
N ALA A 831 -0.88 -33.55 26.63
CA ALA A 831 -0.50 -33.76 28.03
C ALA A 831 0.76 -34.63 28.16
N ILE A 832 0.85 -35.72 27.37
CA ILE A 832 2.03 -36.57 27.32
C ILE A 832 3.26 -35.80 26.83
N ILE A 833 3.13 -35.03 25.74
CA ILE A 833 4.21 -34.20 25.20
C ILE A 833 4.69 -33.18 26.24
N SER A 834 3.77 -32.54 26.93
CA SER A 834 4.07 -31.57 28.01
C SER A 834 4.84 -32.23 29.16
N GLU A 835 4.41 -33.39 29.60
CA GLU A 835 5.10 -34.18 30.64
C GLU A 835 6.51 -34.60 30.24
N GLN A 836 6.67 -35.08 29.01
CA GLN A 836 7.99 -35.46 28.49
C GLN A 836 8.91 -34.24 28.33
N SER A 837 8.39 -33.13 27.90
CA SER A 837 9.14 -31.85 27.78
C SER A 837 9.61 -31.38 29.17
N ALA A 838 8.74 -31.44 30.18
CA ALA A 838 9.11 -31.15 31.57
C ALA A 838 10.20 -32.09 32.12
N LYS A 839 10.14 -33.38 31.80
CA LYS A 839 11.19 -34.37 32.15
C LYS A 839 12.53 -34.06 31.45
N VAL A 840 12.51 -33.66 30.21
CA VAL A 840 13.74 -33.24 29.47
C VAL A 840 14.34 -32.00 30.16
N LYS A 841 13.53 -31.00 30.46
CA LYS A 841 13.97 -29.78 31.16
C LYS A 841 14.57 -30.10 32.52
N SER A 842 13.91 -30.91 33.33
CA SER A 842 14.40 -31.31 34.67
C SER A 842 15.73 -32.08 34.63
N LYS A 843 15.87 -32.99 33.67
CA LYS A 843 17.13 -33.72 33.46
C LYS A 843 18.28 -32.80 33.00
N PHE A 844 17.98 -31.82 32.15
CA PHE A 844 18.97 -30.84 31.69
C PHE A 844 19.42 -29.96 32.87
N ASP A 845 18.49 -29.44 33.66
CA ASP A 845 18.77 -28.58 34.82
C ASP A 845 19.57 -29.34 35.90
N ALA A 846 19.28 -30.63 36.13
CA ALA A 846 20.03 -31.46 37.04
C ALA A 846 21.49 -31.69 36.58
N LYS A 847 21.69 -31.93 35.28
CA LYS A 847 23.02 -32.05 34.68
C LYS A 847 23.80 -30.75 34.72
N LYS A 848 23.15 -29.63 34.45
CA LYS A 848 23.74 -28.28 34.52
C LYS A 848 24.20 -27.98 35.96
N ARG A 849 23.38 -28.22 36.97
CA ARG A 849 23.75 -28.07 38.42
C ARG A 849 24.96 -28.90 38.77
N ASN A 850 25.00 -30.18 38.32
CA ASN A 850 26.16 -31.06 38.60
C ASN A 850 27.43 -30.56 37.91
N ALA A 851 27.34 -30.03 36.71
CA ALA A 851 28.49 -29.46 36.00
C ALA A 851 28.99 -28.19 36.69
N THR A 852 28.10 -27.34 37.19
CA THR A 852 28.47 -26.13 37.97
C THR A 852 29.16 -26.51 39.29
N LEU A 853 28.64 -27.49 40.03
CA LEU A 853 29.22 -27.99 41.28
C LEU A 853 30.60 -28.61 41.09
N ILE A 854 30.85 -29.24 39.94
CA ILE A 854 32.18 -29.81 39.57
C ILE A 854 33.15 -28.68 39.21
N ALA A 855 32.68 -27.62 38.53
CA ALA A 855 33.50 -26.47 38.18
C ALA A 855 33.84 -25.57 39.39
N GLU A 856 33.03 -25.55 40.43
CA GLU A 856 33.28 -24.83 41.69
C GLU A 856 34.19 -25.64 42.62
N ARG A 857 34.41 -26.94 42.41
CA ARG A 857 35.33 -27.82 43.18
C ARG A 857 36.73 -27.97 42.61
N ASN A 858 36.92 -27.57 41.35
CA ASN A 858 38.21 -27.45 40.71
C ASN A 858 38.73 -26.00 40.70
#